data_439eac0ea5881d5836f184ebb847b741
#
_entry.id   439eac0ea5881d5836f184ebb847b741
#
_cell.length_a   1.000
_cell.length_b   1.000
_cell.length_c   1.000
_cell.angle_alpha   90.00
_cell.angle_beta   90.00
_cell.angle_gamma   90.00
#
_symmetry.space_group_name_H-M   'P 1'
#
loop_
_entity.id
_entity.type
_entity.pdbx_description
1 polymer ?
#
loop_
_entity_poly.entity_id
_entity_poly.type
_entity_poly.pdbx_seq_one_letter_code
_entity_poly.pdbx_strand_id
1 'polypeptide(L)'
;MSRKKVFVISHSHWDREWYMAYEQHHMRLIKLMDDLLDLFNKEPEFNSFHLDGQTIILDDYLKVRPERRAEVEKRVAEGKLRVGPFYILQDDFLISPEANTRDMLIGHQESKKWGNQVNLGYFPDTFGNMGQTPQMLKLADLKYAAFGRGVKPTGLNNQVFDNEKYSSQYSEMWWQGPDNSKVLSVLFANWYSNGNEIPVDKIEAKKFWDQKLADAEKYASTDNLLMMNGVDHQPVQKNVIEALKVAQELYPDYEFIHSNFDDYLKAVSKSIPKDLGKVDGELTSQETDGWYTLANTASSRVYLKQDNTKVERELENIAEPLATMAYNGTKDYPHDQLRYAWKMLLQNNPHDSICGCSVDDVHREMMTRFAKSREVGEFVAKDALETLANQINTSAFPEGSKPFILVNTNGYEKTEMKTVEIEWQRALFADGKPDVQYEAMKKAQRELPKFKVIDIKGNKIPFEMVSSDVRFGYDLPKSKFRIPYMALYVTIQLDLTAMSAFSWKTLALASSEESEKVDSTKIYDEDSQILENNWLKASINSNGSLNILDKKTGREFDNQLVFEDTGDIGNEYIYRQSADKKTIFSTDSTAEVKVLQNNFLGAKVQLQQTMMVPESADERLEYERQAVIDITNRKANRSEKLVPLTLTTVITLSKNADQLKFKTGFNNQIKDHRVRVLFKTNLKSNYNLADSIFETVKRPNHVSDTWKNPTNPQHQQTFVNVCDDNGGMTVGNFGLNEYEILPEDNTIAVTLLRCVGEMGDWGYFGTPDAQCLGQFSFEYSLAFHDNTIASRTHTYQQAKTNQVSVQSVQTDIHNGIKKCDTTFLTLKADSFAVTSLKQAETSDGNILRGYNLTNNETKIDSSILKQAKTVNFLEEDYPVAKLNILNPAEIRTYKFSF
;
A
#
# COMPACT_ATOMS: atom_id res chain seq x y z
N MET A 1 -6.10 -26.23 44.76
CA MET A 1 -6.05 -25.71 43.40
C MET A 1 -5.32 -24.38 43.44
N SER A 2 -4.50 -24.06 42.47
CA SER A 2 -3.94 -22.71 42.38
C SER A 2 -5.10 -21.72 42.12
N ARG A 3 -5.04 -20.52 42.72
CA ARG A 3 -6.02 -19.48 42.44
C ARG A 3 -5.91 -19.10 40.96
N LYS A 4 -7.05 -18.88 40.27
CA LYS A 4 -7.04 -18.25 38.96
C LYS A 4 -6.55 -16.82 39.04
N LYS A 5 -5.78 -16.36 38.06
CA LYS A 5 -5.20 -15.02 38.03
C LYS A 5 -5.93 -14.15 37.02
N VAL A 6 -6.31 -12.96 37.44
CA VAL A 6 -6.98 -11.96 36.61
C VAL A 6 -5.99 -10.82 36.36
N PHE A 7 -5.43 -10.78 35.16
CA PHE A 7 -4.49 -9.75 34.73
C PHE A 7 -5.28 -8.57 34.15
N VAL A 8 -5.30 -7.46 34.88
CA VAL A 8 -5.97 -6.23 34.44
C VAL A 8 -4.95 -5.29 33.86
N ILE A 9 -5.08 -4.98 32.58
CA ILE A 9 -4.17 -4.11 31.82
C ILE A 9 -4.87 -2.79 31.52
N SER A 10 -4.43 -1.72 32.18
CA SER A 10 -4.92 -0.37 31.87
C SER A 10 -4.32 0.11 30.55
N HIS A 11 -5.17 0.61 29.67
CA HIS A 11 -4.79 1.09 28.35
C HIS A 11 -5.79 2.14 27.82
N SER A 12 -5.49 2.74 26.68
CA SER A 12 -6.44 3.45 25.84
C SER A 12 -6.10 3.10 24.39
N HIS A 13 -7.08 2.59 23.62
CA HIS A 13 -6.92 2.55 22.18
C HIS A 13 -6.92 3.98 21.66
N TRP A 14 -5.88 4.36 20.94
CA TRP A 14 -5.67 5.75 20.59
C TRP A 14 -5.58 5.91 19.07
N ASP A 15 -6.77 6.14 18.46
CA ASP A 15 -6.81 6.63 17.10
C ASP A 15 -6.34 8.07 17.11
N ARG A 16 -5.30 8.33 16.35
CA ARG A 16 -4.70 9.66 16.28
C ARG A 16 -5.66 10.69 15.69
N GLU A 17 -6.56 10.24 14.84
CA GLU A 17 -7.61 10.99 14.15
C GLU A 17 -8.68 9.99 13.66
N TRP A 18 -9.97 10.32 13.75
CA TRP A 18 -11.07 9.46 13.31
C TRP A 18 -12.38 10.27 13.19
N TYR A 19 -13.29 10.21 14.20
CA TYR A 19 -14.56 10.97 14.22
C TYR A 19 -14.38 12.45 14.60
N MET A 20 -13.17 12.87 14.86
CA MET A 20 -12.72 14.25 15.04
C MET A 20 -11.38 14.45 14.32
N ALA A 21 -11.13 15.71 13.90
CA ALA A 21 -9.84 16.10 13.33
C ALA A 21 -8.67 15.90 14.31
N TYR A 22 -7.47 15.71 13.77
CA TYR A 22 -6.25 15.40 14.53
C TYR A 22 -6.04 16.30 15.77
N GLU A 23 -6.14 17.63 15.64
CA GLU A 23 -5.87 18.52 16.77
C GLU A 23 -6.90 18.39 17.90
N GLN A 24 -8.11 17.96 17.62
CA GLN A 24 -9.12 17.70 18.67
C GLN A 24 -8.78 16.44 19.46
N HIS A 25 -8.38 15.36 18.78
CA HIS A 25 -7.84 14.15 19.45
C HIS A 25 -6.54 14.47 20.18
N HIS A 26 -5.64 15.23 19.57
CA HIS A 26 -4.36 15.64 20.14
C HIS A 26 -4.54 16.38 21.50
N MET A 27 -5.49 17.33 21.58
CA MET A 27 -5.76 18.03 22.85
C MET A 27 -6.35 17.10 23.91
N ARG A 28 -7.10 16.06 23.54
CA ARG A 28 -7.57 15.03 24.47
C ARG A 28 -6.42 14.14 24.94
N LEU A 29 -5.48 13.81 24.04
CA LEU A 29 -4.25 13.08 24.37
C LEU A 29 -3.42 13.83 25.43
N ILE A 30 -3.26 15.15 25.26
CA ILE A 30 -2.52 15.97 26.25
C ILE A 30 -3.13 15.80 27.65
N LYS A 31 -4.46 15.85 27.75
CA LYS A 31 -5.17 15.68 29.01
C LYS A 31 -5.02 14.27 29.59
N LEU A 32 -5.14 13.23 28.75
CA LEU A 32 -4.94 11.83 29.15
C LEU A 32 -3.53 11.63 29.72
N MET A 33 -2.51 12.12 29.02
CA MET A 33 -1.11 11.98 29.42
C MET A 33 -0.78 12.78 30.68
N ASP A 34 -1.30 14.01 30.83
CA ASP A 34 -1.15 14.80 32.05
C ASP A 34 -1.76 14.04 33.25
N ASP A 35 -3.00 13.55 33.11
CA ASP A 35 -3.69 12.78 34.18
C ASP A 35 -2.95 11.47 34.51
N LEU A 36 -2.42 10.78 33.50
CA LEU A 36 -1.69 9.53 33.66
C LEU A 36 -0.36 9.73 34.42
N LEU A 37 0.43 10.71 34.01
CA LEU A 37 1.71 11.02 34.68
C LEU A 37 1.47 11.46 36.13
N ASP A 38 0.43 12.23 36.40
CA ASP A 38 0.02 12.61 37.74
C ASP A 38 -0.44 11.41 38.57
N LEU A 39 -1.16 10.45 37.98
CA LEU A 39 -1.60 9.22 38.63
C LEU A 39 -0.41 8.35 39.04
N PHE A 40 0.61 8.18 38.22
CA PHE A 40 1.83 7.47 38.58
C PHE A 40 2.57 8.09 39.79
N ASN A 41 2.38 9.39 40.03
CA ASN A 41 2.96 10.04 41.18
C ASN A 41 2.10 9.89 42.44
N LYS A 42 0.76 9.84 42.28
CA LYS A 42 -0.18 9.82 43.41
C LYS A 42 -0.51 8.42 43.90
N GLU A 43 -0.51 7.42 43.01
CA GLU A 43 -0.91 6.05 43.30
C GLU A 43 0.25 5.08 42.98
N PRO A 44 1.08 4.71 43.97
CA PRO A 44 2.25 3.83 43.77
C PRO A 44 1.88 2.41 43.27
N GLU A 45 0.69 1.91 43.63
CA GLU A 45 0.19 0.61 43.19
C GLU A 45 -0.28 0.61 41.73
N PHE A 46 -0.55 1.77 41.15
CA PHE A 46 -0.76 1.92 39.71
C PHE A 46 0.58 1.81 39.00
N ASN A 47 0.89 0.62 38.50
CA ASN A 47 2.26 0.30 38.11
C ASN A 47 2.48 0.17 36.61
N SER A 48 1.42 0.21 35.78
CA SER A 48 1.55 0.03 34.32
C SER A 48 0.39 0.67 33.56
N PHE A 49 0.70 1.25 32.42
CA PHE A 49 -0.27 1.68 31.42
C PHE A 49 0.26 1.34 30.03
N HIS A 50 -0.54 0.62 29.23
CA HIS A 50 -0.20 0.26 27.85
C HIS A 50 -0.59 1.39 26.91
N LEU A 51 0.40 2.02 26.27
CA LEU A 51 0.21 3.14 25.36
C LEU A 51 0.06 2.66 23.92
N ASP A 52 -0.93 1.79 23.72
CA ASP A 52 -1.47 1.33 22.44
C ASP A 52 -0.43 0.80 21.42
N GLY A 53 0.70 0.27 21.89
CA GLY A 53 1.70 -0.32 21.00
C GLY A 53 2.45 0.66 20.08
N GLN A 54 2.32 1.97 20.25
CA GLN A 54 2.87 2.99 19.36
C GLN A 54 3.71 4.05 20.10
N THR A 55 4.69 4.63 19.39
CA THR A 55 5.62 5.63 19.96
C THR A 55 5.26 7.07 19.58
N ILE A 56 4.53 7.28 18.48
CA ILE A 56 4.16 8.62 17.99
C ILE A 56 3.38 9.45 19.03
N ILE A 57 2.64 8.80 19.91
CA ILE A 57 1.91 9.42 21.01
C ILE A 57 2.83 10.28 21.88
N LEU A 58 4.07 9.82 22.10
CA LEU A 58 5.06 10.59 22.86
C LEU A 58 5.56 11.81 22.08
N ASP A 59 5.75 11.69 20.77
CA ASP A 59 6.11 12.82 19.91
C ASP A 59 4.98 13.88 19.94
N ASP A 60 3.73 13.44 19.79
CA ASP A 60 2.56 14.35 19.82
C ASP A 60 2.40 15.01 21.20
N TYR A 61 2.49 14.26 22.29
CA TYR A 61 2.42 14.82 23.64
C TYR A 61 3.49 15.88 23.90
N LEU A 62 4.73 15.59 23.55
CA LEU A 62 5.87 16.46 23.82
C LEU A 62 5.99 17.68 22.90
N LYS A 63 5.23 17.74 21.81
CA LYS A 63 5.07 18.99 21.04
C LYS A 63 4.41 20.09 21.87
N VAL A 64 3.50 19.70 22.79
CA VAL A 64 2.73 20.64 23.63
C VAL A 64 3.29 20.72 25.06
N ARG A 65 3.86 19.62 25.57
CA ARG A 65 4.41 19.52 26.94
C ARG A 65 5.90 19.16 26.94
N PRO A 66 6.77 19.91 26.27
CA PRO A 66 8.20 19.57 26.18
C PRO A 66 8.88 19.52 27.56
N GLU A 67 8.38 20.26 28.56
CA GLU A 67 8.87 20.29 29.92
C GLU A 67 8.66 18.96 30.66
N ARG A 68 7.70 18.11 30.23
CA ARG A 68 7.43 16.81 30.87
C ARG A 68 8.33 15.69 30.32
N ARG A 69 9.25 15.97 29.39
CA ARG A 69 10.11 14.96 28.75
C ARG A 69 10.82 14.05 29.74
N ALA A 70 11.51 14.61 30.71
CA ALA A 70 12.28 13.84 31.70
C ALA A 70 11.38 12.91 32.55
N GLU A 71 10.14 13.32 32.81
CA GLU A 71 9.18 12.48 33.52
C GLU A 71 8.71 11.32 32.65
N VAL A 72 8.39 11.57 31.36
CA VAL A 72 8.04 10.52 30.40
C VAL A 72 9.17 9.50 30.27
N GLU A 73 10.40 9.94 30.05
CA GLU A 73 11.59 9.08 29.97
C GLU A 73 11.74 8.21 31.23
N LYS A 74 11.56 8.79 32.40
CA LYS A 74 11.59 8.06 33.67
C LYS A 74 10.52 6.97 33.72
N ARG A 75 9.26 7.27 33.34
CA ARG A 75 8.15 6.29 33.42
C ARG A 75 8.29 5.17 32.39
N VAL A 76 8.83 5.46 31.20
CA VAL A 76 9.16 4.44 30.21
C VAL A 76 10.29 3.54 30.70
N ALA A 77 11.39 4.12 31.22
CA ALA A 77 12.52 3.35 31.75
C ALA A 77 12.13 2.47 32.93
N GLU A 78 11.22 2.95 33.81
CA GLU A 78 10.66 2.17 34.93
C GLU A 78 9.73 1.03 34.47
N GLY A 79 9.34 0.99 33.15
CA GLY A 79 8.37 0.05 32.63
C GLY A 79 6.94 0.34 33.07
N LYS A 80 6.66 1.52 33.63
CA LYS A 80 5.31 1.96 33.99
C LYS A 80 4.52 2.42 32.79
N LEU A 81 5.13 3.22 31.91
CA LEU A 81 4.57 3.61 30.63
C LEU A 81 5.10 2.66 29.55
N ARG A 82 4.21 1.83 28.99
CA ARG A 82 4.53 0.79 28.02
C ARG A 82 4.32 1.32 26.61
N VAL A 83 5.39 1.42 25.81
CA VAL A 83 5.41 2.05 24.49
C VAL A 83 5.95 1.11 23.41
N GLY A 84 5.61 1.39 22.15
CA GLY A 84 6.03 0.59 20.99
C GLY A 84 5.46 -0.84 20.98
N PRO A 85 5.87 -1.66 20.03
CA PRO A 85 7.10 -1.57 19.20
C PRO A 85 6.96 -0.78 17.89
N PHE A 86 5.76 -0.36 17.53
CA PHE A 86 5.48 0.37 16.29
C PHE A 86 5.73 1.89 16.48
N TYR A 87 6.00 2.59 15.37
CA TYR A 87 5.99 4.05 15.37
C TYR A 87 4.55 4.56 15.47
N ILE A 88 3.65 3.97 14.69
CA ILE A 88 2.22 4.26 14.70
C ILE A 88 1.43 2.95 14.56
N LEU A 89 0.19 2.92 15.00
CA LEU A 89 -0.68 1.74 14.85
C LEU A 89 -1.28 1.75 13.44
N GLN A 90 -0.63 1.02 12.53
CA GLN A 90 -0.93 1.01 11.11
C GLN A 90 -2.11 0.12 10.73
N ASP A 91 -2.67 0.35 9.54
CA ASP A 91 -3.41 -0.67 8.81
C ASP A 91 -2.45 -1.69 8.19
N ASP A 92 -2.85 -2.96 8.11
CA ASP A 92 -1.97 -4.01 7.58
C ASP A 92 -2.02 -4.09 6.05
N PHE A 93 -3.21 -4.00 5.43
CA PHE A 93 -3.42 -4.37 4.04
C PHE A 93 -3.28 -3.23 3.02
N LEU A 94 -3.55 -1.98 3.42
CA LEU A 94 -3.62 -0.83 2.51
C LEU A 94 -2.30 -0.07 2.38
N ILE A 95 -1.28 -0.50 3.10
CA ILE A 95 0.08 0.04 3.03
C ILE A 95 1.05 -1.00 2.49
N SER A 96 2.19 -0.55 1.98
CA SER A 96 3.16 -1.45 1.35
C SER A 96 3.87 -2.38 2.36
N PRO A 97 4.50 -3.48 1.88
CA PRO A 97 5.39 -4.29 2.70
C PRO A 97 6.51 -3.47 3.37
N GLU A 98 7.08 -2.48 2.68
CA GLU A 98 8.13 -1.63 3.24
C GLU A 98 7.57 -0.61 4.24
N ALA A 99 6.39 -0.04 4.03
CA ALA A 99 5.76 0.84 5.01
C ALA A 99 5.54 0.12 6.35
N ASN A 100 5.01 -1.11 6.33
CA ASN A 100 4.91 -1.99 7.50
C ASN A 100 6.28 -2.23 8.16
N THR A 101 7.32 -2.51 7.36
CA THR A 101 8.68 -2.73 7.88
C THR A 101 9.29 -1.47 8.47
N ARG A 102 9.07 -0.29 7.83
CA ARG A 102 9.60 1.00 8.32
C ARG A 102 8.92 1.44 9.60
N ASP A 103 7.64 1.16 9.73
CA ASP A 103 6.89 1.42 10.95
C ASP A 103 7.49 0.64 12.14
N MET A 104 7.75 -0.66 11.96
CA MET A 104 8.43 -1.50 12.96
C MET A 104 9.86 -1.01 13.25
N LEU A 105 10.65 -0.72 12.22
CA LEU A 105 12.06 -0.30 12.38
C LEU A 105 12.15 1.04 13.13
N ILE A 106 11.35 2.02 12.73
CA ILE A 106 11.33 3.35 13.36
C ILE A 106 10.80 3.23 14.80
N GLY A 107 9.71 2.47 15.01
CA GLY A 107 9.14 2.24 16.32
C GLY A 107 10.12 1.60 17.31
N HIS A 108 10.87 0.58 16.88
CA HIS A 108 11.94 -0.03 17.68
C HIS A 108 13.05 0.97 18.01
N GLN A 109 13.50 1.76 17.03
CA GLN A 109 14.54 2.77 17.25
C GLN A 109 14.08 3.85 18.23
N GLU A 110 12.85 4.33 18.12
CA GLU A 110 12.28 5.30 19.04
C GLU A 110 12.10 4.68 20.44
N SER A 111 11.55 3.46 20.54
CA SER A 111 11.39 2.76 21.82
C SER A 111 12.72 2.56 22.56
N LYS A 112 13.78 2.19 21.84
CA LYS A 112 15.15 2.10 22.41
C LYS A 112 15.66 3.43 22.96
N LYS A 113 15.35 4.55 22.29
CA LYS A 113 15.71 5.90 22.80
C LYS A 113 14.95 6.24 24.08
N TRP A 114 13.70 5.80 24.19
CA TRP A 114 12.89 6.00 25.40
C TRP A 114 13.30 5.08 26.56
N GLY A 115 14.04 3.99 26.31
CA GLY A 115 14.63 3.11 27.30
C GLY A 115 13.92 1.78 27.52
N ASN A 116 12.77 1.54 26.94
CA ASN A 116 12.04 0.28 27.01
C ASN A 116 11.09 0.13 25.81
N GLN A 117 10.74 -1.12 25.45
CA GLN A 117 9.70 -1.40 24.45
C GLN A 117 8.86 -2.61 24.87
N VAL A 118 7.63 -2.68 24.39
CA VAL A 118 6.76 -3.85 24.52
C VAL A 118 7.20 -4.94 23.56
N ASN A 119 7.29 -6.19 24.01
CA ASN A 119 7.64 -7.34 23.16
C ASN A 119 6.38 -8.02 22.61
N LEU A 120 5.58 -7.29 21.86
CA LEU A 120 4.26 -7.71 21.40
C LEU A 120 3.93 -7.02 20.06
N GLY A 121 3.59 -7.78 19.02
CA GLY A 121 2.82 -7.27 17.89
C GLY A 121 1.39 -6.99 18.37
N TYR A 122 0.95 -5.75 18.32
CA TYR A 122 -0.32 -5.31 18.89
C TYR A 122 -1.24 -4.75 17.83
N PHE A 123 -2.37 -5.42 17.59
CA PHE A 123 -3.32 -5.15 16.50
C PHE A 123 -4.77 -5.16 17.05
N PRO A 124 -5.10 -4.25 17.98
CA PRO A 124 -6.38 -4.34 18.71
C PRO A 124 -7.58 -4.15 17.80
N ASP A 125 -7.50 -3.24 16.82
CA ASP A 125 -8.60 -2.84 15.95
C ASP A 125 -8.28 -2.87 14.47
N THR A 126 -7.10 -3.32 14.06
CA THR A 126 -6.70 -3.45 12.65
C THR A 126 -7.71 -4.26 11.86
N PHE A 127 -8.09 -3.81 10.67
CA PHE A 127 -9.20 -4.38 9.87
C PHE A 127 -8.83 -5.69 9.17
N GLY A 128 -8.56 -6.70 9.97
CA GLY A 128 -7.93 -7.95 9.60
C GLY A 128 -6.41 -7.89 9.77
N ASN A 129 -5.73 -9.01 9.61
CA ASN A 129 -4.27 -9.08 9.76
C ASN A 129 -3.65 -9.89 8.63
N MET A 130 -2.49 -9.44 8.15
CA MET A 130 -1.75 -10.06 7.07
C MET A 130 -1.16 -11.42 7.46
N GLY A 131 -1.08 -12.34 6.50
CA GLY A 131 -0.61 -13.71 6.74
C GLY A 131 0.84 -13.81 7.15
N GLN A 132 1.66 -12.84 6.75
CA GLN A 132 3.09 -12.80 7.07
C GLN A 132 3.43 -12.22 8.44
N THR A 133 2.44 -11.75 9.21
CA THR A 133 2.68 -11.17 10.55
C THR A 133 3.56 -12.06 11.43
N PRO A 134 3.37 -13.40 11.53
CA PRO A 134 4.26 -14.24 12.35
C PRO A 134 5.73 -14.20 11.94
N GLN A 135 6.02 -14.19 10.63
CA GLN A 135 7.39 -14.07 10.13
C GLN A 135 7.95 -12.67 10.38
N MET A 136 7.15 -11.63 10.13
CA MET A 136 7.56 -10.23 10.32
C MET A 136 7.88 -9.95 11.78
N LEU A 137 7.06 -10.42 12.73
CA LEU A 137 7.31 -10.28 14.17
C LEU A 137 8.63 -10.96 14.57
N LYS A 138 8.90 -12.16 14.05
CA LYS A 138 10.19 -12.84 14.29
C LYS A 138 11.37 -12.04 13.73
N LEU A 139 11.22 -11.48 12.54
CA LEU A 139 12.24 -10.64 11.91
C LEU A 139 12.41 -9.29 12.61
N ALA A 140 11.45 -8.89 13.45
CA ALA A 140 11.51 -7.72 14.32
C ALA A 140 11.88 -8.05 15.79
N ASP A 141 12.29 -9.30 16.08
CA ASP A 141 12.59 -9.84 17.42
C ASP A 141 11.41 -9.72 18.40
N LEU A 142 10.17 -9.87 17.91
CA LEU A 142 8.95 -9.90 18.70
C LEU A 142 8.45 -11.34 18.85
N LYS A 143 7.98 -11.69 20.06
CA LYS A 143 7.68 -13.09 20.42
C LYS A 143 6.20 -13.40 20.45
N TYR A 144 5.35 -12.39 20.55
CA TYR A 144 3.92 -12.52 20.79
C TYR A 144 3.13 -11.63 19.86
N ALA A 145 1.84 -11.96 19.69
CA ALA A 145 0.87 -11.10 19.02
C ALA A 145 -0.41 -10.97 19.86
N ALA A 146 -1.11 -9.84 19.75
CA ALA A 146 -2.46 -9.68 20.25
C ALA A 146 -3.29 -8.94 19.20
N PHE A 147 -4.51 -9.40 18.96
CA PHE A 147 -5.38 -8.83 17.92
C PHE A 147 -6.86 -8.95 18.28
N GLY A 148 -7.69 -8.06 17.69
CA GLY A 148 -9.12 -8.02 17.96
C GLY A 148 -9.99 -8.66 16.89
N ARG A 149 -9.53 -8.73 15.63
CA ARG A 149 -10.37 -9.08 14.48
C ARG A 149 -9.84 -10.26 13.66
N GLY A 150 -10.73 -10.87 12.88
CA GLY A 150 -10.39 -11.85 11.84
C GLY A 150 -10.35 -13.31 12.28
N VAL A 151 -10.61 -13.64 13.54
CA VAL A 151 -10.62 -15.01 14.09
C VAL A 151 -11.78 -15.19 15.08
N LYS A 152 -12.37 -16.39 15.16
CA LYS A 152 -13.26 -16.83 16.24
C LYS A 152 -12.47 -17.38 17.43
N PRO A 153 -13.01 -17.34 18.62
CA PRO A 153 -14.22 -16.66 19.05
C PRO A 153 -14.01 -15.16 19.19
N THR A 154 -15.07 -14.36 19.11
CA THR A 154 -15.02 -12.93 19.38
C THR A 154 -16.22 -12.49 20.22
N GLY A 155 -16.02 -11.50 21.07
CA GLY A 155 -17.05 -11.01 21.97
C GLY A 155 -18.01 -9.98 21.39
N LEU A 156 -17.83 -9.58 20.14
CA LEU A 156 -18.73 -8.66 19.43
C LEU A 156 -19.73 -9.47 18.63
N ASN A 157 -20.84 -9.91 19.15
CA ASN A 157 -21.95 -10.54 18.44
C ASN A 157 -21.62 -11.13 17.05
N ASN A 158 -20.38 -11.52 16.87
CA ASN A 158 -19.84 -11.97 15.63
C ASN A 158 -20.45 -13.34 15.33
N GLN A 159 -21.46 -13.35 14.49
CA GLN A 159 -22.08 -14.59 14.03
C GLN A 159 -21.19 -15.20 12.95
N VAL A 160 -20.11 -15.77 13.39
CA VAL A 160 -19.15 -16.40 12.49
C VAL A 160 -19.64 -17.82 12.21
N PHE A 161 -19.65 -18.17 10.94
CA PHE A 161 -19.96 -19.55 10.53
C PHE A 161 -18.78 -20.47 10.83
N ASP A 162 -19.05 -21.77 10.95
CA ASP A 162 -18.02 -22.76 11.17
C ASP A 162 -17.03 -22.83 9.99
N ASN A 163 -15.97 -22.10 10.15
CA ASN A 163 -14.82 -22.16 9.26
C ASN A 163 -13.61 -22.55 10.11
N GLU A 164 -13.18 -23.80 9.98
CA GLU A 164 -12.05 -24.35 10.74
C GLU A 164 -10.75 -23.55 10.59
N LYS A 165 -10.54 -22.91 9.43
CA LYS A 165 -9.34 -22.11 9.17
C LYS A 165 -9.19 -20.92 10.12
N TYR A 166 -10.30 -20.27 10.47
CA TYR A 166 -10.31 -19.06 11.29
C TYR A 166 -10.89 -19.29 12.68
N SER A 167 -11.10 -20.51 13.10
CA SER A 167 -11.68 -20.85 14.40
C SER A 167 -10.60 -21.20 15.40
N SER A 168 -10.74 -20.73 16.63
CA SER A 168 -9.98 -21.20 17.77
C SER A 168 -10.93 -21.51 18.92
N GLN A 169 -10.67 -22.61 19.64
CA GLN A 169 -11.38 -22.95 20.86
C GLN A 169 -11.10 -21.94 21.97
N TYR A 170 -9.88 -21.37 21.97
CA TYR A 170 -9.33 -20.50 23.01
C TYR A 170 -9.03 -19.11 22.46
N SER A 171 -8.98 -18.13 23.34
CA SER A 171 -8.46 -16.80 23.06
C SER A 171 -6.95 -16.83 22.77
N GLU A 172 -6.21 -17.72 23.40
CA GLU A 172 -4.79 -17.98 23.11
C GLU A 172 -4.67 -19.06 22.04
N MET A 173 -3.75 -18.85 21.08
CA MET A 173 -3.53 -19.78 19.96
C MET A 173 -2.15 -19.61 19.36
N TRP A 174 -1.73 -20.59 18.56
CA TRP A 174 -0.60 -20.41 17.67
C TRP A 174 -1.05 -19.76 16.37
N TRP A 175 -0.45 -18.65 15.99
CA TRP A 175 -0.61 -18.09 14.66
C TRP A 175 0.58 -18.49 13.79
N GLN A 176 0.31 -19.14 12.67
CA GLN A 176 1.32 -19.65 11.74
C GLN A 176 1.28 -18.88 10.43
N GLY A 177 2.42 -18.31 10.04
CA GLY A 177 2.62 -17.68 8.73
C GLY A 177 2.83 -18.68 7.60
N PRO A 178 2.77 -18.24 6.34
CA PRO A 178 2.95 -19.09 5.16
C PRO A 178 4.36 -19.70 5.05
N ASP A 179 5.36 -19.14 5.71
CA ASP A 179 6.72 -19.67 5.84
C ASP A 179 6.88 -20.71 6.95
N ASN A 180 5.80 -21.08 7.66
CA ASN A 180 5.74 -21.90 8.87
C ASN A 180 6.30 -21.24 10.15
N SER A 181 6.59 -19.96 10.14
CA SER A 181 6.85 -19.19 11.37
C SER A 181 5.63 -19.21 12.28
N LYS A 182 5.84 -19.32 13.59
CA LYS A 182 4.76 -19.33 14.58
C LYS A 182 5.01 -18.33 15.69
N VAL A 183 3.95 -17.66 16.15
CA VAL A 183 3.95 -16.82 17.32
C VAL A 183 2.80 -17.21 18.25
N LEU A 184 3.02 -17.14 19.56
CA LEU A 184 1.91 -17.26 20.51
C LEU A 184 1.08 -15.98 20.47
N SER A 185 -0.20 -16.13 20.18
CA SER A 185 -1.11 -15.03 19.92
C SER A 185 -2.29 -15.04 20.87
N VAL A 186 -2.84 -13.86 21.12
CA VAL A 186 -4.02 -13.64 21.94
C VAL A 186 -5.06 -12.89 21.13
N LEU A 187 -6.21 -13.52 20.91
CA LEU A 187 -7.41 -12.86 20.42
C LEU A 187 -8.12 -12.17 21.60
N PHE A 188 -8.51 -10.92 21.43
CA PHE A 188 -9.42 -10.25 22.37
C PHE A 188 -10.84 -10.80 22.20
N ALA A 189 -11.04 -12.04 22.66
CA ALA A 189 -12.29 -12.80 22.47
C ALA A 189 -13.52 -12.13 23.07
N ASN A 190 -13.35 -11.31 24.09
CA ASN A 190 -14.38 -10.48 24.71
C ASN A 190 -14.14 -8.98 24.44
N TRP A 191 -13.44 -8.68 23.35
CA TRP A 191 -13.01 -7.36 22.93
C TRP A 191 -11.93 -6.73 23.85
N TYR A 192 -11.26 -5.68 23.35
CA TYR A 192 -10.20 -4.97 24.10
C TYR A 192 -10.75 -3.95 25.12
N SER A 193 -12.04 -4.11 25.50
CA SER A 193 -12.72 -3.31 26.52
C SER A 193 -13.40 -4.15 27.60
N ASN A 194 -13.09 -5.43 27.67
CA ASN A 194 -13.78 -6.37 28.55
C ASN A 194 -13.62 -6.10 30.06
N GLY A 195 -12.60 -5.32 30.44
CA GLY A 195 -12.36 -4.85 31.82
C GLY A 195 -12.50 -3.33 31.98
N ASN A 196 -13.29 -2.67 31.09
CA ASN A 196 -13.49 -1.24 31.13
C ASN A 196 -14.37 -0.82 32.31
N GLU A 197 -14.11 0.36 32.89
CA GLU A 197 -14.93 1.01 33.95
C GLU A 197 -15.29 0.09 35.11
N ILE A 198 -14.29 -0.57 35.72
CA ILE A 198 -14.49 -1.49 36.83
C ILE A 198 -15.13 -0.76 38.03
N PRO A 199 -16.32 -1.19 38.51
CA PRO A 199 -17.00 -0.50 39.60
C PRO A 199 -16.30 -0.67 40.96
N VAL A 200 -16.37 0.38 41.81
CA VAL A 200 -15.94 0.31 43.23
C VAL A 200 -17.09 0.00 44.19
N ASP A 201 -18.33 0.26 43.80
CA ASP A 201 -19.50 -0.17 44.57
C ASP A 201 -19.58 -1.70 44.59
N LYS A 202 -19.70 -2.31 45.76
CA LYS A 202 -19.68 -3.77 45.92
C LYS A 202 -20.82 -4.50 45.19
N ILE A 203 -21.98 -3.88 45.07
CA ILE A 203 -23.13 -4.51 44.39
C ILE A 203 -22.91 -4.49 42.87
N GLU A 204 -22.55 -3.34 42.34
CA GLU A 204 -22.24 -3.20 40.93
C GLU A 204 -20.98 -3.99 40.54
N ALA A 205 -19.96 -4.00 41.38
CA ALA A 205 -18.73 -4.78 41.17
C ALA A 205 -19.03 -6.29 41.13
N LYS A 206 -19.91 -6.77 42.02
CA LYS A 206 -20.31 -8.17 41.99
C LYS A 206 -21.03 -8.54 40.68
N LYS A 207 -21.96 -7.75 40.24
CA LYS A 207 -22.69 -7.94 38.99
C LYS A 207 -21.73 -7.92 37.79
N PHE A 208 -20.81 -6.95 37.76
CA PHE A 208 -19.78 -6.81 36.73
C PHE A 208 -18.90 -8.06 36.66
N TRP A 209 -18.33 -8.48 37.79
CA TRP A 209 -17.36 -9.57 37.80
C TRP A 209 -18.05 -10.97 37.60
N ASP A 210 -19.27 -11.18 38.07
CA ASP A 210 -20.01 -12.42 37.77
C ASP A 210 -20.12 -12.66 36.26
N GLN A 211 -20.35 -11.61 35.48
CA GLN A 211 -20.42 -11.71 34.00
C GLN A 211 -18.99 -11.80 33.40
N LYS A 212 -18.11 -10.88 33.74
CA LYS A 212 -16.81 -10.74 33.08
C LYS A 212 -15.89 -11.96 33.33
N LEU A 213 -15.93 -12.54 34.52
CA LEU A 213 -15.15 -13.75 34.82
C LEU A 213 -15.69 -14.94 34.03
N ALA A 214 -17.03 -15.12 33.98
CA ALA A 214 -17.65 -16.21 33.19
C ALA A 214 -17.31 -16.07 31.68
N ASP A 215 -17.37 -14.86 31.14
CA ASP A 215 -17.05 -14.59 29.74
C ASP A 215 -15.58 -14.89 29.43
N ALA A 216 -14.65 -14.48 30.31
CA ALA A 216 -13.23 -14.72 30.10
C ALA A 216 -12.88 -16.22 30.25
N GLU A 217 -13.44 -16.89 31.24
CA GLU A 217 -13.21 -18.33 31.45
C GLU A 217 -13.71 -19.20 30.31
N LYS A 218 -14.73 -18.75 29.59
CA LYS A 218 -15.27 -19.47 28.43
C LYS A 218 -14.21 -19.69 27.34
N TYR A 219 -13.30 -18.73 27.18
CA TYR A 219 -12.33 -18.75 26.09
C TYR A 219 -10.87 -18.90 26.53
N ALA A 220 -10.57 -18.70 27.82
CA ALA A 220 -9.19 -18.81 28.31
C ALA A 220 -8.65 -20.24 28.18
N SER A 221 -7.43 -20.40 27.67
CA SER A 221 -6.76 -21.69 27.58
C SER A 221 -6.07 -22.10 28.88
N THR A 222 -5.92 -21.17 29.83
CA THR A 222 -5.20 -21.37 31.11
C THR A 222 -5.98 -20.72 32.26
N ASP A 223 -5.48 -20.89 33.50
CA ASP A 223 -6.00 -20.20 34.68
C ASP A 223 -5.62 -18.70 34.75
N ASN A 224 -5.06 -18.13 33.63
CA ASN A 224 -4.71 -16.72 33.53
C ASN A 224 -5.74 -16.01 32.64
N LEU A 225 -6.52 -15.12 33.25
CA LEU A 225 -7.57 -14.37 32.55
C LEU A 225 -7.09 -12.96 32.22
N LEU A 226 -7.40 -12.48 31.01
CA LEU A 226 -7.06 -11.14 30.54
C LEU A 226 -8.27 -10.21 30.62
N MET A 227 -8.08 -9.07 31.26
CA MET A 227 -9.04 -7.96 31.35
C MET A 227 -8.40 -6.69 30.83
N MET A 228 -8.95 -6.10 29.78
CA MET A 228 -8.50 -4.87 29.18
C MET A 228 -9.29 -3.70 29.75
N ASN A 229 -8.61 -2.89 30.60
CA ASN A 229 -9.19 -1.75 31.31
C ASN A 229 -8.97 -0.46 30.53
N GLY A 230 -9.84 -0.22 29.59
CA GLY A 230 -9.85 0.90 28.64
C GLY A 230 -10.63 0.57 27.39
N VAL A 231 -10.80 1.54 26.53
CA VAL A 231 -11.41 1.47 25.18
C VAL A 231 -10.96 2.69 24.38
N ASP A 232 -11.56 2.96 23.23
CA ASP A 232 -11.22 4.06 22.31
C ASP A 232 -11.26 5.43 23.03
N HIS A 233 -10.11 6.12 23.01
CA HIS A 233 -9.91 7.46 23.59
C HIS A 233 -10.33 7.61 25.07
N GLN A 234 -10.41 6.51 25.79
CA GLN A 234 -10.87 6.57 27.16
C GLN A 234 -9.81 7.18 28.07
N PRO A 235 -10.18 8.11 28.98
CA PRO A 235 -9.30 8.56 30.07
C PRO A 235 -8.89 7.39 30.98
N VAL A 236 -7.72 7.48 31.59
CA VAL A 236 -7.28 6.47 32.56
C VAL A 236 -8.27 6.36 33.74
N GLN A 237 -8.64 5.16 34.11
CA GLN A 237 -9.48 4.93 35.31
C GLN A 237 -8.67 5.16 36.59
N LYS A 238 -8.83 6.32 37.23
CA LYS A 238 -8.04 6.77 38.38
C LYS A 238 -8.21 5.95 39.64
N ASN A 239 -9.35 5.29 39.83
CA ASN A 239 -9.69 4.45 40.99
C ASN A 239 -9.58 2.95 40.71
N VAL A 240 -8.88 2.51 39.65
CA VAL A 240 -8.78 1.09 39.27
C VAL A 240 -8.17 0.24 40.41
N ILE A 241 -7.19 0.76 41.16
CA ILE A 241 -6.56 0.03 42.28
C ILE A 241 -7.58 -0.24 43.41
N GLU A 242 -8.41 0.75 43.74
CA GLU A 242 -9.52 0.56 44.70
C GLU A 242 -10.53 -0.45 44.16
N ALA A 243 -10.90 -0.38 42.89
CA ALA A 243 -11.83 -1.34 42.26
C ALA A 243 -11.29 -2.78 42.32
N LEU A 244 -9.97 -2.97 42.12
CA LEU A 244 -9.36 -4.30 42.22
C LEU A 244 -9.30 -4.82 43.68
N LYS A 245 -9.14 -3.95 44.68
CA LYS A 245 -9.24 -4.35 46.09
C LYS A 245 -10.65 -4.80 46.43
N VAL A 246 -11.69 -4.13 45.93
CA VAL A 246 -13.09 -4.57 46.08
C VAL A 246 -13.31 -5.92 45.38
N ALA A 247 -12.79 -6.10 44.16
CA ALA A 247 -12.88 -7.37 43.44
C ALA A 247 -12.21 -8.51 44.23
N GLN A 248 -11.06 -8.28 44.79
CA GLN A 248 -10.33 -9.28 45.62
C GLN A 248 -11.10 -9.68 46.87
N GLU A 249 -11.81 -8.73 47.50
CA GLU A 249 -12.68 -9.04 48.65
C GLU A 249 -13.89 -9.90 48.28
N LEU A 250 -14.50 -9.62 47.11
CA LEU A 250 -15.69 -10.32 46.61
C LEU A 250 -15.37 -11.72 46.09
N TYR A 251 -14.18 -11.92 45.54
CA TYR A 251 -13.76 -13.17 44.86
C TYR A 251 -12.42 -13.66 45.38
N PRO A 252 -12.38 -14.21 46.62
CA PRO A 252 -11.14 -14.63 47.28
C PRO A 252 -10.44 -15.82 46.59
N ASP A 253 -11.15 -16.56 45.72
CA ASP A 253 -10.60 -17.65 44.95
C ASP A 253 -9.82 -17.20 43.71
N TYR A 254 -9.89 -15.92 43.34
CA TYR A 254 -9.11 -15.30 42.30
C TYR A 254 -7.99 -14.42 42.88
N GLU A 255 -6.98 -14.14 42.03
CA GLU A 255 -5.93 -13.18 42.32
C GLU A 255 -6.04 -12.06 41.27
N PHE A 256 -6.47 -10.86 41.69
CA PHE A 256 -6.58 -9.70 40.81
C PHE A 256 -5.28 -8.91 40.80
N ILE A 257 -4.69 -8.71 39.62
CA ILE A 257 -3.36 -8.12 39.44
C ILE A 257 -3.47 -6.95 38.44
N HIS A 258 -3.15 -5.71 38.88
CA HIS A 258 -2.89 -4.64 37.95
C HIS A 258 -1.56 -4.92 37.24
N SER A 259 -1.55 -5.11 35.92
CA SER A 259 -0.49 -5.81 35.21
C SER A 259 -0.19 -5.19 33.83
N ASN A 260 0.56 -5.94 33.03
CA ASN A 260 0.96 -5.62 31.67
C ASN A 260 1.00 -6.90 30.81
N PHE A 261 1.13 -6.73 29.49
CA PHE A 261 1.17 -7.86 28.55
C PHE A 261 2.37 -8.81 28.80
N ASP A 262 3.53 -8.30 29.16
CA ASP A 262 4.72 -9.14 29.37
C ASP A 262 4.50 -10.14 30.52
N ASP A 263 3.89 -9.71 31.62
CA ASP A 263 3.62 -10.58 32.78
C ASP A 263 2.48 -11.56 32.48
N TYR A 264 1.40 -11.12 31.82
CA TYR A 264 0.33 -11.99 31.38
C TYR A 264 0.84 -13.08 30.43
N LEU A 265 1.55 -12.71 29.36
CA LEU A 265 2.07 -13.64 28.36
C LEU A 265 3.12 -14.61 28.94
N LYS A 266 3.96 -14.16 29.88
CA LYS A 266 4.85 -15.06 30.64
C LYS A 266 4.08 -16.06 31.48
N ALA A 267 2.96 -15.67 32.09
CA ALA A 267 2.12 -16.58 32.88
C ALA A 267 1.44 -17.61 31.98
N VAL A 268 0.84 -17.18 30.88
CA VAL A 268 0.21 -18.06 29.86
C VAL A 268 1.25 -19.03 29.31
N SER A 269 2.42 -18.56 28.88
CA SER A 269 3.48 -19.38 28.25
C SER A 269 3.95 -20.55 29.13
N LYS A 270 3.81 -20.43 30.46
CA LYS A 270 4.19 -21.51 31.42
C LYS A 270 3.16 -22.64 31.51
N SER A 271 1.93 -22.40 31.08
CA SER A 271 0.79 -23.30 31.27
C SER A 271 0.00 -23.59 29.99
N ILE A 272 0.63 -23.39 28.85
CA ILE A 272 0.03 -23.65 27.52
C ILE A 272 -0.45 -25.11 27.44
N PRO A 273 -1.71 -25.38 27.11
CA PRO A 273 -2.21 -26.75 26.91
C PRO A 273 -1.54 -27.38 25.68
N LYS A 274 -1.39 -28.72 25.69
CA LYS A 274 -0.76 -29.45 24.59
C LYS A 274 -1.54 -29.39 23.29
N ASP A 275 -2.85 -29.19 23.41
CA ASP A 275 -3.85 -29.12 22.33
C ASP A 275 -4.21 -27.67 21.97
N LEU A 276 -3.37 -26.70 22.32
CA LEU A 276 -3.58 -25.32 21.94
C LEU A 276 -3.73 -25.24 20.40
N GLY A 277 -4.86 -24.69 19.97
CA GLY A 277 -5.21 -24.56 18.57
C GLY A 277 -4.25 -23.67 17.79
N LYS A 278 -4.37 -23.71 16.46
CA LYS A 278 -3.59 -22.86 15.56
C LYS A 278 -4.49 -22.26 14.48
N VAL A 279 -4.16 -21.05 14.08
CA VAL A 279 -4.69 -20.37 12.90
C VAL A 279 -3.56 -20.15 11.89
N ASP A 280 -3.88 -20.22 10.60
CA ASP A 280 -2.88 -20.16 9.53
C ASP A 280 -3.15 -18.99 8.58
N GLY A 281 -2.10 -18.25 8.23
CA GLY A 281 -2.13 -17.20 7.21
C GLY A 281 -2.93 -15.97 7.62
N GLU A 282 -3.58 -15.32 6.64
CA GLU A 282 -4.36 -14.10 6.86
C GLU A 282 -5.51 -14.31 7.84
N LEU A 283 -5.73 -13.32 8.71
CA LEU A 283 -6.86 -13.29 9.63
C LEU A 283 -7.90 -12.31 9.06
N THR A 284 -8.73 -12.81 8.15
CA THR A 284 -9.67 -12.02 7.35
C THR A 284 -11.05 -12.64 7.30
N SER A 285 -11.52 -13.22 8.42
CA SER A 285 -12.87 -13.77 8.48
C SER A 285 -13.90 -12.68 8.24
N GLN A 286 -14.63 -12.79 7.13
CA GLN A 286 -15.72 -11.90 6.74
C GLN A 286 -17.09 -12.55 6.91
N GLU A 287 -17.20 -13.60 7.70
CA GLU A 287 -18.42 -14.39 7.89
C GLU A 287 -19.55 -13.60 8.56
N THR A 288 -19.26 -12.37 9.00
CA THR A 288 -20.22 -11.39 9.46
C THR A 288 -20.59 -10.35 8.39
N ASP A 289 -20.62 -10.73 7.13
CA ASP A 289 -20.91 -9.84 5.99
C ASP A 289 -19.90 -8.68 5.83
N GLY A 290 -18.66 -8.92 6.19
CA GLY A 290 -17.59 -7.92 6.10
C GLY A 290 -17.50 -6.93 7.28
N TRP A 291 -18.49 -6.92 8.17
CA TRP A 291 -18.53 -6.02 9.33
C TRP A 291 -17.27 -6.11 10.21
N TYR A 292 -16.71 -7.30 10.27
CA TYR A 292 -15.68 -7.57 11.24
C TYR A 292 -14.27 -7.17 10.78
N THR A 293 -13.97 -7.36 9.51
CA THR A 293 -12.70 -6.99 8.90
C THR A 293 -12.80 -5.78 7.95
N LEU A 294 -14.00 -5.26 7.73
CA LEU A 294 -14.28 -3.99 7.07
C LEU A 294 -13.59 -3.84 5.70
N ALA A 295 -13.57 -4.92 4.91
CA ALA A 295 -12.77 -5.01 3.68
C ALA A 295 -13.13 -3.94 2.61
N ASN A 296 -14.36 -3.37 2.64
CA ASN A 296 -14.74 -2.30 1.70
C ASN A 296 -14.05 -0.95 1.97
N THR A 297 -13.37 -0.80 3.10
CA THR A 297 -12.52 0.37 3.33
C THR A 297 -11.40 0.49 2.30
N ALA A 298 -11.02 -0.63 1.66
CA ALA A 298 -10.05 -0.64 0.56
C ALA A 298 -10.47 0.22 -0.66
N SER A 299 -11.77 0.50 -0.83
CA SER A 299 -12.29 1.34 -1.90
C SER A 299 -12.88 2.68 -1.43
N SER A 300 -13.00 2.90 -0.11
CA SER A 300 -13.42 4.18 0.43
C SER A 300 -12.39 5.25 0.10
N ARG A 301 -12.84 6.41 -0.44
CA ARG A 301 -11.95 7.53 -0.78
C ARG A 301 -10.70 7.07 -1.54
N VAL A 302 -10.90 6.44 -2.70
CA VAL A 302 -9.83 5.81 -3.51
C VAL A 302 -8.62 6.72 -3.75
N TYR A 303 -8.80 8.03 -3.81
CA TYR A 303 -7.71 8.99 -3.98
C TYR A 303 -6.64 8.91 -2.88
N LEU A 304 -7.01 8.51 -1.65
CA LEU A 304 -6.05 8.29 -0.56
C LEU A 304 -5.14 7.10 -0.87
N LYS A 305 -5.70 6.00 -1.36
CA LYS A 305 -4.95 4.79 -1.75
C LYS A 305 -4.01 5.08 -2.92
N GLN A 306 -4.49 5.84 -3.90
CA GLN A 306 -3.69 6.25 -5.06
C GLN A 306 -2.51 7.15 -4.64
N ASP A 307 -2.75 8.14 -3.77
CA ASP A 307 -1.67 9.02 -3.31
C ASP A 307 -0.72 8.31 -2.34
N ASN A 308 -1.22 7.41 -1.49
CA ASN A 308 -0.36 6.54 -0.68
C ASN A 308 0.58 5.70 -1.56
N THR A 309 0.02 5.02 -2.56
CA THR A 309 0.80 4.21 -3.52
C THR A 309 1.84 5.06 -4.24
N LYS A 310 1.50 6.28 -4.68
CA LYS A 310 2.48 7.20 -5.33
C LYS A 310 3.65 7.52 -4.41
N VAL A 311 3.36 7.86 -3.14
CA VAL A 311 4.40 8.23 -2.19
C VAL A 311 5.26 7.03 -1.81
N GLU A 312 4.66 5.87 -1.57
CA GLU A 312 5.39 4.63 -1.33
C GLU A 312 6.35 4.32 -2.50
N ARG A 313 5.85 4.35 -3.75
CA ARG A 313 6.70 4.10 -4.94
C ARG A 313 7.80 5.13 -5.08
N GLU A 314 7.51 6.40 -4.78
CA GLU A 314 8.54 7.46 -4.81
C GLU A 314 9.66 7.19 -3.82
N LEU A 315 9.35 6.82 -2.58
CA LEU A 315 10.35 6.54 -1.56
C LEU A 315 11.07 5.20 -1.81
N GLU A 316 10.32 4.11 -1.94
CA GLU A 316 10.83 2.73 -1.98
C GLU A 316 11.55 2.38 -3.28
N ASN A 317 10.98 2.82 -4.40
CA ASN A 317 11.38 2.34 -5.71
C ASN A 317 12.09 3.39 -6.57
N ILE A 318 12.11 4.66 -6.16
CA ILE A 318 12.79 5.73 -6.90
C ILE A 318 13.85 6.39 -6.03
N ALA A 319 13.48 7.09 -4.95
CA ALA A 319 14.42 7.90 -4.17
C ALA A 319 15.52 7.06 -3.48
N GLU A 320 15.14 6.03 -2.72
CA GLU A 320 16.10 5.17 -2.02
C GLU A 320 17.03 4.40 -2.98
N PRO A 321 16.54 3.74 -4.06
CA PRO A 321 17.42 3.09 -5.02
C PRO A 321 18.35 4.06 -5.75
N LEU A 322 17.88 5.22 -6.19
CA LEU A 322 18.74 6.25 -6.82
C LEU A 322 19.80 6.75 -5.86
N ALA A 323 19.42 7.08 -4.62
CA ALA A 323 20.37 7.50 -3.60
C ALA A 323 21.41 6.39 -3.33
N THR A 324 21.00 5.12 -3.29
CA THR A 324 21.92 3.99 -3.12
C THR A 324 22.91 3.87 -4.28
N MET A 325 22.45 4.05 -5.52
CA MET A 325 23.32 4.00 -6.71
C MET A 325 24.29 5.19 -6.78
N ALA A 326 23.84 6.38 -6.39
CA ALA A 326 24.60 7.63 -6.44
C ALA A 326 25.63 7.73 -5.31
N TYR A 327 25.24 7.38 -4.09
CA TYR A 327 26.03 7.60 -2.87
C TYR A 327 26.68 6.34 -2.31
N ASN A 328 26.71 5.24 -3.07
CA ASN A 328 27.29 3.96 -2.62
C ASN A 328 28.72 4.15 -2.10
N GLY A 329 28.96 3.70 -0.86
CA GLY A 329 30.27 3.80 -0.20
C GLY A 329 30.64 5.20 0.30
N THR A 330 29.71 6.18 0.29
CA THR A 330 29.92 7.53 0.84
C THR A 330 29.04 7.76 2.08
N LYS A 331 29.32 8.87 2.81
CA LYS A 331 28.53 9.30 3.96
C LYS A 331 27.41 10.29 3.58
N ASP A 332 27.23 10.54 2.27
CA ASP A 332 26.35 11.58 1.76
C ASP A 332 24.93 11.07 1.49
N TYR A 333 24.65 9.80 1.84
CA TYR A 333 23.30 9.24 1.72
C TYR A 333 22.31 10.01 2.59
N PRO A 334 21.14 10.45 2.05
CA PRO A 334 20.24 11.39 2.70
C PRO A 334 19.32 10.72 3.74
N HIS A 335 19.89 10.08 4.76
CA HIS A 335 19.14 9.36 5.79
C HIS A 335 18.10 10.23 6.50
N ASP A 336 18.49 11.47 6.85
CA ASP A 336 17.60 12.36 7.63
C ASP A 336 16.39 12.82 6.81
N GLN A 337 16.59 13.16 5.52
CA GLN A 337 15.50 13.54 4.64
C GLN A 337 14.54 12.37 4.39
N LEU A 338 15.08 11.19 4.10
CA LEU A 338 14.27 9.99 3.88
C LEU A 338 13.51 9.60 5.14
N ARG A 339 14.14 9.63 6.32
CA ARG A 339 13.46 9.37 7.59
C ARG A 339 12.34 10.38 7.86
N TYR A 340 12.57 11.65 7.55
CA TYR A 340 11.54 12.69 7.67
C TYR A 340 10.36 12.39 6.75
N ALA A 341 10.61 12.06 5.47
CA ALA A 341 9.58 11.71 4.51
C ALA A 341 8.78 10.46 4.95
N TRP A 342 9.47 9.40 5.41
CA TRP A 342 8.83 8.20 5.94
C TRP A 342 7.92 8.52 7.14
N LYS A 343 8.39 9.31 8.12
CA LYS A 343 7.56 9.70 9.25
C LYS A 343 6.32 10.51 8.84
N MET A 344 6.40 11.33 7.78
CA MET A 344 5.22 12.02 7.24
C MET A 344 4.23 11.05 6.59
N LEU A 345 4.72 10.08 5.81
CA LEU A 345 3.88 9.05 5.18
C LEU A 345 3.21 8.16 6.24
N LEU A 346 3.98 7.65 7.19
CA LEU A 346 3.49 6.74 8.23
C LEU A 346 2.36 7.37 9.07
N GLN A 347 2.32 8.70 9.24
CA GLN A 347 1.22 9.38 9.91
C GLN A 347 -0.12 9.26 9.18
N ASN A 348 -0.13 8.84 7.92
CA ASN A 348 -1.33 8.56 7.14
C ASN A 348 -1.73 7.07 7.15
N ASN A 349 -0.92 6.21 7.76
CA ASN A 349 -1.09 4.76 7.71
C ASN A 349 -1.95 4.12 8.83
N PRO A 350 -2.42 4.83 9.90
CA PRO A 350 -3.41 4.24 10.81
C PRO A 350 -4.64 3.74 10.05
N HIS A 351 -5.28 2.72 10.65
CA HIS A 351 -6.44 2.07 10.00
C HIS A 351 -7.57 3.06 9.69
N ASP A 352 -7.94 3.97 10.56
CA ASP A 352 -8.98 4.97 10.26
C ASP A 352 -8.57 6.02 9.24
N SER A 353 -7.25 6.30 9.13
CA SER A 353 -6.72 7.27 8.17
C SER A 353 -6.68 6.67 6.76
N ILE A 354 -5.84 5.64 6.51
CA ILE A 354 -5.66 5.10 5.16
C ILE A 354 -6.91 4.35 4.67
N CYS A 355 -7.67 3.73 5.56
CA CYS A 355 -8.93 3.09 5.20
C CYS A 355 -9.99 4.10 4.72
N GLY A 356 -9.81 5.39 5.01
CA GLY A 356 -10.72 6.42 4.51
C GLY A 356 -12.06 6.42 5.22
N CYS A 357 -12.07 6.05 6.51
CA CYS A 357 -13.26 5.93 7.34
C CYS A 357 -13.24 6.90 8.53
N SER A 358 -12.91 8.15 8.23
CA SER A 358 -12.88 9.27 9.18
C SER A 358 -13.65 10.46 8.64
N VAL A 359 -13.83 11.50 9.48
CA VAL A 359 -14.43 12.75 9.03
C VAL A 359 -13.56 13.45 7.98
N ASP A 360 -14.18 14.26 7.12
CA ASP A 360 -13.52 14.87 5.96
C ASP A 360 -12.27 15.68 6.31
N ASP A 361 -12.23 16.36 7.47
CA ASP A 361 -11.09 17.15 7.90
C ASP A 361 -9.81 16.33 8.09
N VAL A 362 -9.93 15.09 8.55
CA VAL A 362 -8.82 14.14 8.66
C VAL A 362 -8.20 13.91 7.28
N HIS A 363 -9.03 13.58 6.31
CA HIS A 363 -8.56 13.21 4.98
C HIS A 363 -8.00 14.41 4.19
N ARG A 364 -8.49 15.64 4.45
CA ARG A 364 -7.88 16.86 3.90
C ARG A 364 -6.46 17.07 4.43
N GLU A 365 -6.22 16.82 5.72
CA GLU A 365 -4.89 16.90 6.30
C GLU A 365 -3.96 15.79 5.76
N MET A 366 -4.46 14.58 5.58
CA MET A 366 -3.70 13.47 4.98
C MET A 366 -3.14 13.84 3.60
N MET A 367 -3.91 14.54 2.74
CA MET A 367 -3.45 14.98 1.43
C MET A 367 -2.23 15.91 1.54
N THR A 368 -2.19 16.77 2.58
CA THR A 368 -1.04 17.63 2.87
C THR A 368 0.19 16.82 3.30
N ARG A 369 0.01 15.77 4.14
CA ARG A 369 1.10 14.88 4.55
C ARG A 369 1.65 14.07 3.38
N PHE A 370 0.78 13.55 2.49
CA PHE A 370 1.20 12.90 1.25
C PHE A 370 2.03 13.85 0.36
N ALA A 371 1.56 15.08 0.15
CA ALA A 371 2.30 16.07 -0.63
C ALA A 371 3.68 16.35 -0.04
N LYS A 372 3.79 16.59 1.27
CA LYS A 372 5.06 16.84 1.96
C LYS A 372 6.03 15.67 1.82
N SER A 373 5.57 14.43 2.04
CA SER A 373 6.42 13.24 1.92
C SER A 373 6.91 13.05 0.49
N ARG A 374 6.01 13.19 -0.50
CA ARG A 374 6.34 13.06 -1.93
C ARG A 374 7.35 14.10 -2.37
N GLU A 375 7.16 15.38 -2.05
CA GLU A 375 8.07 16.46 -2.45
C GLU A 375 9.48 16.26 -1.91
N VAL A 376 9.63 15.71 -0.70
CA VAL A 376 10.95 15.34 -0.16
C VAL A 376 11.54 14.16 -0.93
N GLY A 377 10.74 13.13 -1.23
CA GLY A 377 11.16 11.99 -2.07
C GLY A 377 11.62 12.43 -3.46
N GLU A 378 10.83 13.24 -4.16
CA GLU A 378 11.15 13.82 -5.46
C GLU A 378 12.46 14.66 -5.43
N PHE A 379 12.65 15.43 -4.36
CA PHE A 379 13.89 16.20 -4.17
C PHE A 379 15.11 15.29 -4.03
N VAL A 380 15.02 14.26 -3.18
CA VAL A 380 16.08 13.28 -2.98
C VAL A 380 16.37 12.50 -4.28
N ALA A 381 15.32 12.07 -4.97
CA ALA A 381 15.43 11.35 -6.23
C ALA A 381 16.14 12.19 -7.29
N LYS A 382 15.77 13.46 -7.44
CA LYS A 382 16.38 14.39 -8.38
C LYS A 382 17.86 14.62 -8.07
N ASP A 383 18.21 14.95 -6.82
CA ASP A 383 19.60 15.20 -6.40
C ASP A 383 20.48 13.96 -6.60
N ALA A 384 19.94 12.77 -6.27
CA ALA A 384 20.63 11.51 -6.48
C ALA A 384 20.83 11.18 -7.97
N LEU A 385 19.82 11.42 -8.79
CA LEU A 385 19.87 11.17 -10.24
C LEU A 385 20.87 12.10 -10.93
N GLU A 386 20.89 13.40 -10.59
CA GLU A 386 21.89 14.38 -11.08
C GLU A 386 23.29 14.01 -10.60
N THR A 387 23.45 13.60 -9.35
CA THR A 387 24.73 13.14 -8.79
C THR A 387 25.23 11.90 -9.52
N LEU A 388 24.38 10.91 -9.80
CA LEU A 388 24.70 9.71 -10.56
C LEU A 388 25.12 10.10 -11.98
N ALA A 389 24.39 11.00 -12.65
CA ALA A 389 24.67 11.47 -13.98
C ALA A 389 26.06 12.11 -14.09
N ASN A 390 26.43 12.96 -13.12
CA ASN A 390 27.75 13.61 -13.05
C ASN A 390 28.91 12.62 -12.82
N GLN A 391 28.65 11.43 -12.33
CA GLN A 391 29.64 10.36 -12.15
C GLN A 391 29.83 9.50 -13.41
N ILE A 392 28.91 9.56 -14.38
CA ILE A 392 28.94 8.72 -15.59
C ILE A 392 29.78 9.39 -16.67
N ASN A 393 30.70 8.65 -17.26
CA ASN A 393 31.57 9.17 -18.30
C ASN A 393 30.85 9.26 -19.65
N THR A 394 30.58 10.48 -20.12
CA THR A 394 29.94 10.77 -21.42
C THR A 394 30.92 11.33 -22.47
N SER A 395 32.21 11.42 -22.18
CA SER A 395 33.20 12.09 -23.02
C SER A 395 33.39 11.53 -24.43
N ALA A 396 32.95 10.29 -24.68
CA ALA A 396 33.03 9.65 -25.99
C ALA A 396 31.87 10.02 -26.94
N PHE A 397 30.82 10.71 -26.47
CA PHE A 397 29.78 11.21 -27.37
C PHE A 397 30.28 12.37 -28.25
N PRO A 398 29.74 12.50 -29.47
CA PRO A 398 30.11 13.59 -30.38
C PRO A 398 29.83 14.96 -29.77
N GLU A 399 30.72 15.94 -30.04
CA GLU A 399 30.50 17.35 -29.68
C GLU A 399 29.18 17.86 -30.22
N GLY A 400 28.43 18.65 -29.42
CA GLY A 400 27.14 19.21 -29.76
C GLY A 400 25.95 18.23 -29.60
N SER A 401 26.23 16.95 -29.27
CA SER A 401 25.14 16.05 -28.89
C SER A 401 24.68 16.30 -27.44
N LYS A 402 23.46 15.83 -27.11
CA LYS A 402 22.83 16.00 -25.79
C LYS A 402 22.71 14.62 -25.12
N PRO A 403 23.65 14.21 -24.29
CA PRO A 403 23.59 12.96 -23.57
C PRO A 403 22.43 12.96 -22.55
N PHE A 404 21.80 11.82 -22.38
CA PHE A 404 20.81 11.58 -21.34
C PHE A 404 20.93 10.14 -20.82
N ILE A 405 20.64 9.99 -19.56
CA ILE A 405 20.78 8.72 -18.83
C ILE A 405 19.40 8.20 -18.49
N LEU A 406 19.20 6.93 -18.74
CA LEU A 406 18.00 6.16 -18.39
C LEU A 406 18.37 5.24 -17.24
N VAL A 407 17.61 5.25 -16.14
CA VAL A 407 17.89 4.44 -14.94
C VAL A 407 16.69 3.58 -14.61
N ASN A 408 16.86 2.26 -14.65
CA ASN A 408 15.90 1.31 -14.12
C ASN A 408 16.16 1.10 -12.63
N THR A 409 15.29 1.60 -11.80
CA THR A 409 15.33 1.46 -10.33
C THR A 409 14.55 0.26 -9.82
N ASN A 410 13.88 -0.49 -10.72
CA ASN A 410 13.14 -1.70 -10.36
C ASN A 410 14.08 -2.88 -10.11
N GLY A 411 13.65 -3.78 -9.24
CA GLY A 411 14.30 -5.06 -9.00
C GLY A 411 14.12 -6.10 -10.11
N TYR A 412 13.53 -5.70 -11.25
CA TYR A 412 13.24 -6.56 -12.40
C TYR A 412 13.66 -5.92 -13.70
N GLU A 413 13.75 -6.75 -14.74
CA GLU A 413 13.91 -6.28 -16.11
C GLU A 413 12.69 -5.45 -16.54
N LYS A 414 12.92 -4.36 -17.24
CA LYS A 414 11.89 -3.43 -17.66
C LYS A 414 11.83 -3.30 -19.18
N THR A 415 10.63 -3.48 -19.73
CA THR A 415 10.30 -3.15 -21.11
C THR A 415 9.21 -2.09 -21.12
N GLU A 416 9.48 -0.93 -21.73
CA GLU A 416 8.48 0.14 -21.83
C GLU A 416 8.75 1.08 -23.00
N MET A 417 7.69 1.70 -23.50
CA MET A 417 7.76 2.84 -24.41
C MET A 417 8.00 4.11 -23.57
N LYS A 418 9.26 4.58 -23.56
CA LYS A 418 9.71 5.69 -22.70
C LYS A 418 9.71 7.00 -23.45
N THR A 419 9.06 8.00 -22.89
CA THR A 419 9.14 9.41 -23.35
C THR A 419 10.22 10.13 -22.55
N VAL A 420 11.12 10.83 -23.26
CA VAL A 420 12.22 11.62 -22.70
C VAL A 420 12.15 13.03 -23.25
N GLU A 421 12.23 14.01 -22.36
CA GLU A 421 12.36 15.41 -22.73
C GLU A 421 13.81 15.85 -22.63
N ILE A 422 14.31 16.54 -23.65
CA ILE A 422 15.72 16.96 -23.78
C ILE A 422 15.74 18.46 -24.05
N GLU A 423 16.44 19.21 -23.22
CA GLU A 423 16.76 20.61 -23.50
C GLU A 423 17.78 20.67 -24.63
N TRP A 424 17.32 21.08 -25.81
CA TRP A 424 18.18 21.16 -26.97
C TRP A 424 19.05 22.42 -26.95
N GLN A 425 18.44 23.55 -26.58
CA GLN A 425 19.12 24.85 -26.56
C GLN A 425 18.49 25.75 -25.50
N ARG A 426 19.31 26.63 -24.91
CA ARG A 426 18.84 27.69 -23.98
C ARG A 426 19.43 29.05 -24.29
N ALA A 427 18.76 30.11 -23.88
CA ALA A 427 19.17 31.48 -23.94
C ALA A 427 18.98 32.16 -22.57
N LEU A 428 20.11 32.59 -21.97
CA LEU A 428 20.10 33.16 -20.61
C LEU A 428 19.52 34.57 -20.60
N PHE A 429 18.82 34.96 -19.54
CA PHE A 429 18.36 36.35 -19.37
C PHE A 429 19.51 37.34 -19.07
N ALA A 430 20.65 36.85 -18.70
CA ALA A 430 21.89 37.66 -18.62
C ALA A 430 22.35 38.20 -19.99
N ASP A 431 21.98 37.46 -21.09
CA ASP A 431 22.45 37.80 -22.43
C ASP A 431 21.44 38.63 -23.22
N GLY A 432 20.25 38.89 -22.67
CA GLY A 432 19.21 39.68 -23.33
C GLY A 432 17.88 39.67 -22.59
N LYS A 433 16.93 40.56 -22.99
CA LYS A 433 15.61 40.61 -22.37
C LYS A 433 14.84 39.33 -22.58
N PRO A 434 13.93 38.95 -21.62
CA PRO A 434 13.18 37.70 -21.68
C PRO A 434 12.37 37.47 -22.98
N ASP A 435 11.75 38.52 -23.51
CA ASP A 435 11.00 38.49 -24.76
C ASP A 435 11.89 38.25 -25.97
N VAL A 436 13.07 38.87 -26.02
CA VAL A 436 14.08 38.65 -27.06
C VAL A 436 14.61 37.21 -27.03
N GLN A 437 14.88 36.71 -25.83
CA GLN A 437 15.31 35.31 -25.65
C GLN A 437 14.22 34.29 -26.01
N TYR A 438 12.96 34.61 -25.72
CA TYR A 438 11.83 33.79 -26.15
C TYR A 438 11.74 33.72 -27.67
N GLU A 439 11.80 34.86 -28.38
CA GLU A 439 11.77 34.87 -29.84
C GLU A 439 12.97 34.17 -30.47
N ALA A 440 14.16 34.31 -29.86
CA ALA A 440 15.35 33.57 -30.32
C ALA A 440 15.12 32.05 -30.23
N MET A 441 14.54 31.54 -29.12
CA MET A 441 14.22 30.12 -28.98
C MET A 441 13.08 29.68 -29.90
N LYS A 442 12.08 30.53 -30.14
CA LYS A 442 11.03 30.26 -31.14
C LYS A 442 11.56 30.18 -32.56
N LYS A 443 12.58 31.01 -32.90
CA LYS A 443 13.28 30.89 -34.17
C LYS A 443 14.04 29.56 -34.25
N ALA A 444 14.83 29.23 -33.23
CA ALA A 444 15.53 27.95 -33.15
C ALA A 444 14.60 26.74 -33.27
N GLN A 445 13.37 26.84 -32.71
CA GLN A 445 12.36 25.78 -32.83
C GLN A 445 11.91 25.58 -34.29
N ARG A 446 11.75 26.64 -35.06
CA ARG A 446 11.41 26.56 -36.50
C ARG A 446 12.56 26.01 -37.36
N GLU A 447 13.79 26.16 -36.89
CA GLU A 447 15.05 25.77 -37.57
C GLU A 447 15.65 24.49 -36.97
N LEU A 448 14.86 23.66 -36.24
CA LEU A 448 15.33 22.41 -35.64
C LEU A 448 16.00 21.52 -36.72
N PRO A 449 17.17 20.94 -36.45
CA PRO A 449 17.76 19.96 -37.34
C PRO A 449 16.98 18.65 -37.34
N LYS A 450 17.27 17.78 -38.28
CA LYS A 450 16.95 16.37 -38.14
C LYS A 450 17.73 15.76 -37.00
N PHE A 451 17.16 14.79 -36.31
CA PHE A 451 17.79 14.15 -35.14
C PHE A 451 18.10 12.69 -35.42
N LYS A 452 19.03 12.17 -34.62
CA LYS A 452 19.28 10.76 -34.38
C LYS A 452 19.55 10.56 -32.90
N VAL A 453 19.12 9.42 -32.39
CA VAL A 453 19.52 8.94 -31.05
C VAL A 453 20.61 7.91 -31.23
N ILE A 454 21.71 8.04 -30.48
CA ILE A 454 22.89 7.15 -30.55
C ILE A 454 23.28 6.63 -29.19
N ASP A 455 23.84 5.40 -29.17
CA ASP A 455 24.54 4.87 -28.00
C ASP A 455 26.04 5.35 -28.00
N ILE A 456 26.77 4.98 -26.96
CA ILE A 456 28.19 5.37 -26.80
C ILE A 456 29.11 4.82 -27.92
N LYS A 457 28.65 3.78 -28.63
CA LYS A 457 29.40 3.19 -29.77
C LYS A 457 29.02 3.83 -31.09
N GLY A 458 28.08 4.78 -31.09
CA GLY A 458 27.57 5.44 -32.28
C GLY A 458 26.45 4.67 -33.00
N ASN A 459 25.98 3.55 -32.44
CA ASN A 459 24.86 2.82 -33.03
C ASN A 459 23.57 3.65 -32.92
N LYS A 460 22.81 3.73 -34.01
CA LYS A 460 21.49 4.41 -34.04
C LYS A 460 20.46 3.63 -33.26
N ILE A 461 19.70 4.32 -32.42
CA ILE A 461 18.55 3.79 -31.64
C ILE A 461 17.28 4.34 -32.28
N PRO A 462 16.32 3.47 -32.70
CA PRO A 462 15.05 3.94 -33.24
C PRO A 462 14.28 4.77 -32.21
N PHE A 463 13.73 5.88 -32.67
CA PHE A 463 12.95 6.80 -31.83
C PHE A 463 11.88 7.51 -32.64
N GLU A 464 10.91 8.08 -31.99
CA GLU A 464 9.89 8.98 -32.53
C GLU A 464 10.05 10.37 -31.91
N MET A 465 10.05 11.42 -32.71
CA MET A 465 9.95 12.79 -32.23
C MET A 465 8.49 13.12 -31.95
N VAL A 466 8.15 13.35 -30.70
CA VAL A 466 6.76 13.60 -30.26
C VAL A 466 6.39 15.07 -30.40
N SER A 467 7.23 15.98 -29.91
CA SER A 467 6.97 17.42 -29.89
C SER A 467 8.23 18.24 -29.66
N SER A 468 8.10 19.53 -29.82
CA SER A 468 9.08 20.53 -29.31
C SER A 468 8.34 21.71 -28.70
N ASP A 469 8.90 22.29 -27.66
CA ASP A 469 8.30 23.41 -26.92
C ASP A 469 9.36 24.42 -26.46
N VAL A 470 8.94 25.69 -26.36
CA VAL A 470 9.78 26.78 -25.83
C VAL A 470 9.12 27.32 -24.57
N ARG A 471 9.85 27.23 -23.46
CA ARG A 471 9.32 27.70 -22.18
C ARG A 471 10.41 28.31 -21.29
N PHE A 472 9.96 29.05 -20.29
CA PHE A 472 10.80 29.58 -19.22
C PHE A 472 11.31 28.43 -18.33
N GLY A 473 12.60 28.60 -17.91
CA GLY A 473 13.23 27.76 -16.92
C GLY A 473 14.17 28.57 -16.04
N TYR A 474 14.67 27.95 -14.98
CA TYR A 474 15.70 28.53 -14.12
C TYR A 474 16.53 27.43 -13.45
N ASP A 475 17.82 27.73 -13.25
CA ASP A 475 18.69 26.88 -12.43
C ASP A 475 18.80 27.45 -11.02
N LEU A 476 18.96 26.59 -10.02
CA LEU A 476 19.22 26.94 -8.62
C LEU A 476 20.61 26.40 -8.21
N PRO A 477 21.70 27.04 -8.63
CA PRO A 477 23.03 26.56 -8.29
C PRO A 477 23.32 26.73 -6.79
N LYS A 478 24.05 25.76 -6.20
CA LYS A 478 24.36 25.71 -4.76
C LYS A 478 25.11 26.96 -4.24
N SER A 479 25.85 27.66 -5.12
CA SER A 479 26.73 28.78 -4.74
C SER A 479 26.40 30.14 -5.40
N LYS A 480 25.31 30.24 -6.15
CA LYS A 480 24.93 31.45 -6.90
C LYS A 480 23.42 31.71 -6.79
N PHE A 481 23.00 32.91 -7.10
CA PHE A 481 21.59 33.25 -7.26
C PHE A 481 20.99 32.49 -8.44
N ARG A 482 19.67 32.33 -8.47
CA ARG A 482 18.95 31.68 -9.58
C ARG A 482 19.34 32.25 -10.94
N ILE A 483 19.44 31.36 -11.92
CA ILE A 483 19.83 31.73 -13.30
C ILE A 483 18.62 31.45 -14.20
N PRO A 484 17.83 32.52 -14.58
CA PRO A 484 16.67 32.34 -15.44
C PRO A 484 17.07 32.29 -16.91
N TYR A 485 16.29 31.53 -17.70
CA TYR A 485 16.48 31.36 -19.14
C TYR A 485 15.19 31.04 -19.89
N MET A 486 15.19 31.15 -21.21
CA MET A 486 14.27 30.48 -22.10
C MET A 486 14.96 29.27 -22.71
N ALA A 487 14.27 28.13 -22.76
CA ALA A 487 14.84 26.92 -23.35
C ALA A 487 13.90 26.30 -24.37
N LEU A 488 14.52 25.72 -25.39
CA LEU A 488 13.88 24.90 -26.42
C LEU A 488 14.06 23.42 -26.03
N TYR A 489 12.94 22.77 -25.77
CA TYR A 489 12.87 21.35 -25.45
C TYR A 489 12.42 20.52 -26.65
N VAL A 490 12.97 19.32 -26.76
CA VAL A 490 12.58 18.30 -27.75
C VAL A 490 12.13 17.06 -26.97
N THR A 491 10.93 16.60 -27.22
CA THR A 491 10.39 15.39 -26.62
C THR A 491 10.49 14.24 -27.61
N ILE A 492 11.15 13.17 -27.21
CA ILE A 492 11.33 11.95 -28.00
C ILE A 492 10.71 10.75 -27.28
N GLN A 493 10.36 9.72 -28.03
CA GLN A 493 9.88 8.45 -27.51
C GLN A 493 10.77 7.30 -28.00
N LEU A 494 11.11 6.40 -27.10
CA LEU A 494 11.99 5.26 -27.34
C LEU A 494 11.30 3.96 -26.93
N ASP A 495 11.67 2.86 -27.56
CA ASP A 495 11.36 1.52 -27.07
C ASP A 495 12.51 1.00 -26.22
N LEU A 496 12.29 0.88 -24.93
CA LEU A 496 13.24 0.27 -24.01
C LEU A 496 12.86 -1.19 -23.82
N THR A 497 13.62 -2.07 -24.43
CA THR A 497 13.40 -3.52 -24.32
C THR A 497 14.41 -4.12 -23.37
N ALA A 498 13.96 -4.93 -22.42
CA ALA A 498 14.77 -5.76 -21.53
C ALA A 498 15.87 -4.99 -20.79
N MET A 499 15.57 -3.78 -20.29
CA MET A 499 16.50 -3.03 -19.47
C MET A 499 16.67 -3.72 -18.11
N SER A 500 17.88 -4.19 -17.81
CA SER A 500 18.19 -4.97 -16.62
C SER A 500 17.76 -4.28 -15.32
N ALA A 501 17.46 -5.09 -14.28
CA ALA A 501 17.19 -4.59 -12.94
C ALA A 501 18.35 -3.72 -12.43
N PHE A 502 18.05 -2.65 -11.70
CA PHE A 502 19.03 -1.77 -11.06
C PHE A 502 20.19 -1.40 -11.97
N SER A 503 19.87 -0.84 -13.14
CA SER A 503 20.86 -0.52 -14.16
C SER A 503 20.66 0.88 -14.74
N TRP A 504 21.68 1.38 -15.42
CA TRP A 504 21.55 2.57 -16.26
C TRP A 504 22.14 2.37 -17.64
N LYS A 505 21.58 3.12 -18.57
CA LYS A 505 21.97 3.19 -19.98
C LYS A 505 22.06 4.64 -20.41
N THR A 506 23.13 5.00 -21.13
CA THR A 506 23.36 6.34 -21.61
C THR A 506 23.20 6.41 -23.12
N LEU A 507 22.38 7.35 -23.57
CA LEU A 507 22.12 7.66 -24.96
C LEU A 507 22.37 9.15 -25.20
N ALA A 508 22.47 9.57 -26.46
CA ALA A 508 22.54 10.98 -26.81
C ALA A 508 21.65 11.33 -27.99
N LEU A 509 20.96 12.47 -27.90
CA LEU A 509 20.30 13.12 -29.03
C LEU A 509 21.37 13.94 -29.80
N ALA A 510 21.50 13.70 -31.08
CA ALA A 510 22.46 14.41 -31.94
C ALA A 510 21.77 14.88 -33.23
N SER A 511 22.27 15.95 -33.83
CA SER A 511 21.85 16.37 -35.17
C SER A 511 22.22 15.33 -36.23
N SER A 512 21.47 15.24 -37.29
CA SER A 512 21.67 14.35 -38.44
C SER A 512 21.44 15.08 -39.75
N GLU A 513 22.25 14.80 -40.73
CA GLU A 513 21.99 15.27 -42.10
C GLU A 513 21.09 14.31 -42.86
N GLU A 514 21.06 13.07 -42.47
CA GLU A 514 20.26 12.01 -43.09
C GLU A 514 18.83 12.01 -42.58
N SER A 515 17.85 11.80 -43.51
CA SER A 515 16.50 11.41 -43.07
C SER A 515 16.52 9.95 -42.63
N GLU A 516 16.05 9.67 -41.44
CA GLU A 516 15.82 8.28 -41.06
C GLU A 516 14.72 7.68 -41.96
N LYS A 517 14.90 6.40 -42.34
CA LYS A 517 13.77 5.65 -42.91
C LYS A 517 12.75 5.48 -41.79
N VAL A 518 11.59 6.12 -41.96
CA VAL A 518 10.44 5.92 -41.07
C VAL A 518 10.00 4.46 -41.18
N ASP A 519 10.05 3.73 -40.08
CA ASP A 519 9.42 2.41 -40.00
C ASP A 519 7.88 2.65 -40.07
N SER A 520 7.27 2.18 -41.12
CA SER A 520 5.81 2.38 -41.36
C SER A 520 4.94 1.34 -40.68
N THR A 521 5.53 0.47 -39.85
CA THR A 521 4.78 -0.54 -39.10
C THR A 521 3.78 0.14 -38.18
N LYS A 522 2.54 -0.32 -38.23
CA LYS A 522 1.46 0.12 -37.33
C LYS A 522 1.05 -1.05 -36.45
N ILE A 523 0.72 -0.73 -35.20
CA ILE A 523 0.26 -1.70 -34.18
C ILE A 523 -1.27 -1.73 -34.09
N TYR A 524 -1.93 -0.69 -34.60
CA TYR A 524 -3.39 -0.61 -34.67
C TYR A 524 -3.86 -0.51 -36.14
N ASP A 525 -4.78 -1.39 -36.50
CA ASP A 525 -5.50 -1.34 -37.74
C ASP A 525 -6.84 -0.62 -37.54
N GLU A 526 -6.96 0.56 -38.15
CA GLU A 526 -8.13 1.44 -38.00
C GLU A 526 -9.41 0.87 -38.71
N ASP A 527 -9.26 0.11 -39.79
CA ASP A 527 -10.38 -0.46 -40.53
C ASP A 527 -11.03 -1.63 -39.78
N SER A 528 -10.22 -2.50 -39.20
CA SER A 528 -10.67 -3.66 -38.44
C SER A 528 -10.81 -3.40 -36.95
N GLN A 529 -10.34 -2.25 -36.47
CA GLN A 529 -10.28 -1.87 -35.06
C GLN A 529 -9.49 -2.89 -34.19
N ILE A 530 -8.35 -3.34 -34.68
CA ILE A 530 -7.50 -4.37 -34.03
C ILE A 530 -6.16 -3.78 -33.62
N LEU A 531 -5.84 -3.92 -32.34
CA LEU A 531 -4.50 -3.74 -31.78
C LEU A 531 -3.76 -5.08 -31.85
N GLU A 532 -2.60 -5.14 -32.50
CA GLU A 532 -1.88 -6.40 -32.67
C GLU A 532 -0.37 -6.24 -32.66
N ASN A 533 0.29 -7.09 -31.88
CA ASN A 533 1.74 -7.26 -31.90
C ASN A 533 2.12 -8.76 -31.93
N ASN A 534 3.34 -9.13 -31.56
CA ASN A 534 3.78 -10.53 -31.61
C ASN A 534 3.10 -11.41 -30.55
N TRP A 535 2.57 -10.84 -29.47
CA TRP A 535 2.05 -11.58 -28.30
C TRP A 535 0.52 -11.53 -28.20
N LEU A 536 -0.06 -10.39 -28.52
CA LEU A 536 -1.48 -10.14 -28.28
C LEU A 536 -2.17 -9.64 -29.57
N LYS A 537 -3.45 -10.02 -29.71
CA LYS A 537 -4.38 -9.42 -30.65
C LYS A 537 -5.64 -9.03 -29.89
N ALA A 538 -5.98 -7.75 -29.87
CA ALA A 538 -7.13 -7.21 -29.17
C ALA A 538 -8.06 -6.50 -30.17
N SER A 539 -9.27 -7.03 -30.37
CA SER A 539 -10.32 -6.45 -31.21
C SER A 539 -11.24 -5.59 -30.35
N ILE A 540 -11.52 -4.37 -30.79
CA ILE A 540 -12.42 -3.44 -30.10
C ILE A 540 -13.84 -3.65 -30.63
N ASN A 541 -14.76 -4.03 -29.72
CA ASN A 541 -16.18 -4.17 -30.06
C ASN A 541 -16.88 -2.81 -30.11
N SER A 542 -18.03 -2.71 -30.80
CA SER A 542 -18.81 -1.48 -30.93
C SER A 542 -19.25 -0.86 -29.59
N ASN A 543 -19.37 -1.69 -28.57
CA ASN A 543 -19.69 -1.26 -27.19
C ASN A 543 -18.44 -0.96 -26.34
N GLY A 544 -17.22 -0.94 -26.93
CA GLY A 544 -15.96 -0.64 -26.26
C GLY A 544 -15.35 -1.78 -25.47
N SER A 545 -16.02 -2.92 -25.34
CA SER A 545 -15.37 -4.12 -24.78
C SER A 545 -14.33 -4.69 -25.74
N LEU A 546 -13.43 -5.52 -25.23
CA LEU A 546 -12.34 -6.11 -26.01
C LEU A 546 -12.49 -7.62 -26.11
N ASN A 547 -12.20 -8.18 -27.30
CA ASN A 547 -11.92 -9.60 -27.46
C ASN A 547 -10.42 -9.77 -27.66
N ILE A 548 -9.78 -10.56 -26.82
CA ILE A 548 -8.33 -10.64 -26.75
C ILE A 548 -7.89 -12.08 -27.00
N LEU A 549 -7.00 -12.25 -27.99
CA LEU A 549 -6.27 -13.50 -28.22
C LEU A 549 -4.87 -13.38 -27.62
N ASP A 550 -4.55 -14.23 -26.67
CA ASP A 550 -3.18 -14.50 -26.25
C ASP A 550 -2.53 -15.47 -27.25
N LYS A 551 -1.63 -14.95 -28.07
CA LYS A 551 -0.96 -15.72 -29.13
C LYS A 551 -0.01 -16.80 -28.62
N LYS A 552 0.45 -16.67 -27.39
CA LYS A 552 1.35 -17.63 -26.76
C LYS A 552 0.62 -18.93 -26.39
N THR A 553 -0.56 -18.81 -25.82
CA THR A 553 -1.39 -19.94 -25.39
C THR A 553 -2.46 -20.33 -26.40
N GLY A 554 -2.77 -19.45 -27.35
CA GLY A 554 -3.88 -19.60 -28.28
C GLY A 554 -5.27 -19.42 -27.65
N ARG A 555 -5.36 -18.88 -26.42
CA ARG A 555 -6.63 -18.68 -25.72
C ARG A 555 -7.27 -17.33 -26.09
N GLU A 556 -8.58 -17.36 -26.18
CA GLU A 556 -9.40 -16.17 -26.41
C GLU A 556 -10.17 -15.79 -25.15
N PHE A 557 -10.24 -14.50 -24.88
CA PHE A 557 -10.93 -13.89 -23.75
C PHE A 557 -11.85 -12.80 -24.28
N ASP A 558 -13.15 -13.07 -24.27
CA ASP A 558 -14.16 -12.16 -24.82
C ASP A 558 -14.71 -11.21 -23.77
N ASN A 559 -15.21 -10.05 -24.22
CA ASN A 559 -15.88 -9.04 -23.39
C ASN A 559 -15.02 -8.57 -22.19
N GLN A 560 -13.75 -8.27 -22.45
CA GLN A 560 -12.87 -7.63 -21.49
C GLN A 560 -13.13 -6.13 -21.42
N LEU A 561 -12.71 -5.47 -20.31
CA LEU A 561 -12.86 -4.02 -20.13
C LEU A 561 -14.33 -3.57 -20.13
N VAL A 562 -15.17 -4.26 -19.41
CA VAL A 562 -16.58 -3.86 -19.17
C VAL A 562 -16.67 -3.07 -17.89
N PHE A 563 -17.36 -1.94 -17.89
CA PHE A 563 -17.61 -1.15 -16.69
C PHE A 563 -18.99 -1.47 -16.13
N GLU A 564 -19.06 -1.52 -14.80
CA GLU A 564 -20.28 -1.76 -14.03
C GLU A 564 -20.52 -0.59 -13.08
N ASP A 565 -21.75 -0.13 -12.98
CA ASP A 565 -22.21 0.86 -12.01
C ASP A 565 -23.36 0.30 -11.19
N THR A 566 -23.21 0.33 -9.84
CA THR A 566 -24.20 -0.11 -8.86
C THR A 566 -24.46 0.97 -7.82
N GLY A 567 -25.65 1.00 -7.23
CA GLY A 567 -25.93 1.89 -6.09
C GLY A 567 -25.21 1.42 -4.82
N ASP A 568 -24.79 2.38 -3.99
CA ASP A 568 -24.23 2.11 -2.66
C ASP A 568 -25.00 2.90 -1.59
N ILE A 569 -25.77 2.20 -0.78
CA ILE A 569 -26.50 2.74 0.37
C ILE A 569 -25.79 2.43 1.70
N GLY A 570 -24.52 2.06 1.61
CA GLY A 570 -23.64 1.76 2.74
C GLY A 570 -23.05 3.01 3.40
N ASN A 571 -21.86 2.85 3.94
CA ASN A 571 -21.06 3.89 4.59
C ASN A 571 -19.58 3.71 4.24
N GLU A 572 -18.67 4.48 4.83
CA GLU A 572 -17.24 4.38 4.52
C GLU A 572 -16.64 2.99 4.81
N TYR A 573 -17.18 2.27 5.79
CA TYR A 573 -16.69 0.93 6.17
C TYR A 573 -17.23 -0.18 5.26
N ILE A 574 -18.50 -0.12 4.86
CA ILE A 574 -19.20 -1.24 4.24
C ILE A 574 -20.00 -0.80 3.03
N TYR A 575 -19.77 -1.48 1.91
CA TYR A 575 -20.61 -1.41 0.73
C TYR A 575 -21.96 -2.10 0.99
N ARG A 576 -23.04 -1.44 0.63
CA ARG A 576 -24.39 -2.00 0.63
C ARG A 576 -25.10 -1.65 -0.66
N GLN A 577 -25.37 -2.65 -1.49
CA GLN A 577 -26.12 -2.42 -2.72
C GLN A 577 -27.53 -1.87 -2.41
N SER A 578 -28.01 -0.90 -3.22
CA SER A 578 -29.35 -0.36 -3.16
C SER A 578 -30.42 -1.47 -3.21
N ALA A 579 -31.58 -1.24 -2.58
CA ALA A 579 -32.58 -2.29 -2.41
C ALA A 579 -33.20 -2.77 -3.76
N ASP A 580 -33.23 -1.92 -4.77
CA ASP A 580 -33.67 -2.25 -6.14
C ASP A 580 -32.65 -3.08 -6.91
N LYS A 581 -31.41 -3.21 -6.40
CA LYS A 581 -30.30 -3.95 -7.03
C LYS A 581 -30.02 -3.57 -8.48
N LYS A 582 -30.39 -2.36 -8.88
CA LYS A 582 -30.21 -1.87 -10.25
C LYS A 582 -28.72 -1.75 -10.58
N THR A 583 -28.28 -2.52 -11.58
CA THR A 583 -26.93 -2.54 -12.11
C THR A 583 -26.93 -2.08 -13.55
N ILE A 584 -25.95 -1.28 -13.95
CA ILE A 584 -25.82 -0.73 -15.30
C ILE A 584 -24.43 -1.08 -15.83
N PHE A 585 -24.39 -1.59 -17.06
CA PHE A 585 -23.15 -1.99 -17.70
C PHE A 585 -22.82 -1.10 -18.90
N SER A 586 -21.54 -0.88 -19.15
CA SER A 586 -21.07 -0.14 -20.33
C SER A 586 -21.39 -0.84 -21.65
N THR A 587 -21.69 -2.13 -21.63
CA THR A 587 -22.10 -2.92 -22.80
C THR A 587 -23.40 -2.45 -23.43
N ASP A 588 -24.22 -1.68 -22.69
CA ASP A 588 -25.48 -1.12 -23.19
C ASP A 588 -25.28 0.20 -23.94
N SER A 589 -24.05 0.67 -24.07
CA SER A 589 -23.67 1.88 -24.79
C SER A 589 -22.77 1.57 -25.99
N THR A 590 -22.60 2.55 -26.89
CA THR A 590 -21.61 2.49 -27.98
C THR A 590 -20.34 3.25 -27.55
N ALA A 591 -19.20 2.82 -28.10
CA ALA A 591 -17.91 3.47 -27.86
C ALA A 591 -17.49 4.28 -29.11
N GLU A 592 -16.99 5.49 -28.83
CA GLU A 592 -16.25 6.27 -29.82
C GLU A 592 -14.77 5.94 -29.73
N VAL A 593 -14.13 5.68 -30.89
CA VAL A 593 -12.72 5.29 -30.96
C VAL A 593 -11.91 6.44 -31.56
N LYS A 594 -10.81 6.83 -30.89
CA LYS A 594 -9.89 7.85 -31.39
C LYS A 594 -8.46 7.36 -31.29
N VAL A 595 -7.70 7.44 -32.37
CA VAL A 595 -6.26 7.10 -32.37
C VAL A 595 -5.47 8.29 -31.82
N LEU A 596 -4.70 8.06 -30.76
CA LEU A 596 -3.81 9.06 -30.17
C LEU A 596 -2.37 8.86 -30.67
N GLN A 597 -1.96 7.62 -30.90
CA GLN A 597 -0.66 7.23 -31.42
C GLN A 597 -0.78 5.90 -32.15
N ASN A 598 -0.10 5.78 -33.29
CA ASN A 598 -0.04 4.52 -34.04
C ASN A 598 1.22 4.52 -34.92
N ASN A 599 2.32 4.04 -34.37
CA ASN A 599 3.61 3.99 -35.04
C ASN A 599 4.36 2.67 -34.71
N PHE A 600 5.59 2.55 -35.15
CA PHE A 600 6.42 1.35 -34.97
C PHE A 600 6.78 1.04 -33.51
N LEU A 601 6.65 2.00 -32.57
CA LEU A 601 6.89 1.82 -31.14
C LEU A 601 5.67 1.20 -30.42
N GLY A 602 4.47 1.53 -30.89
CA GLY A 602 3.23 1.08 -30.28
C GLY A 602 2.01 1.89 -30.71
N ALA A 603 0.87 1.53 -30.17
CA ALA A 603 -0.38 2.24 -30.37
C ALA A 603 -1.00 2.67 -29.03
N LYS A 604 -1.61 3.86 -29.03
CA LYS A 604 -2.51 4.37 -28.00
C LYS A 604 -3.85 4.70 -28.64
N VAL A 605 -4.87 4.01 -28.22
CA VAL A 605 -6.25 4.17 -28.72
C VAL A 605 -7.13 4.59 -27.55
N GLN A 606 -7.85 5.70 -27.73
CA GLN A 606 -8.81 6.19 -26.75
C GLN A 606 -10.20 5.67 -27.09
N LEU A 607 -10.87 5.12 -26.11
CA LEU A 607 -12.29 4.80 -26.13
C LEU A 607 -13.05 5.81 -25.28
N GLN A 608 -14.20 6.29 -25.77
CA GLN A 608 -15.13 7.10 -24.99
C GLN A 608 -16.49 6.43 -24.99
N GLN A 609 -17.03 6.17 -23.82
CA GLN A 609 -18.33 5.53 -23.60
C GLN A 609 -19.15 6.36 -22.61
N THR A 610 -20.46 6.46 -22.82
CA THR A 610 -21.34 7.18 -21.89
C THR A 610 -22.42 6.22 -21.39
N MET A 611 -22.43 5.99 -20.09
CA MET A 611 -23.47 5.24 -19.37
C MET A 611 -24.48 6.23 -18.79
N MET A 612 -25.77 5.94 -18.92
CA MET A 612 -26.83 6.70 -18.26
C MET A 612 -27.13 6.04 -16.92
N VAL A 613 -26.72 6.68 -15.82
CA VAL A 613 -26.80 6.13 -14.46
C VAL A 613 -27.62 7.02 -13.53
N PRO A 614 -28.28 6.48 -12.50
CA PRO A 614 -28.97 7.28 -11.48
C PRO A 614 -28.04 8.29 -10.80
N GLU A 615 -28.50 9.53 -10.61
CA GLU A 615 -27.66 10.61 -10.06
C GLU A 615 -27.26 10.39 -8.58
N SER A 616 -28.02 9.56 -7.84
CA SER A 616 -27.79 9.26 -6.41
C SER A 616 -28.69 8.11 -5.97
N ALA A 617 -28.67 7.79 -4.68
CA ALA A 617 -29.79 7.11 -4.03
C ALA A 617 -31.04 8.02 -3.97
N ASP A 618 -32.21 7.43 -3.65
CA ASP A 618 -33.45 8.17 -3.41
C ASP A 618 -33.44 8.89 -2.06
N GLU A 619 -34.43 9.76 -1.80
CA GLU A 619 -34.53 10.59 -0.58
C GLU A 619 -34.61 9.77 0.71
N ARG A 620 -34.97 8.50 0.60
CA ARG A 620 -35.03 7.58 1.74
C ARG A 620 -33.67 7.38 2.40
N LEU A 621 -32.57 7.38 1.63
CA LEU A 621 -31.24 7.16 2.18
C LEU A 621 -30.87 8.25 3.20
N GLU A 622 -31.21 9.50 2.93
CA GLU A 622 -30.91 10.59 3.86
C GLU A 622 -31.70 10.43 5.18
N TYR A 623 -32.94 10.03 5.12
CA TYR A 623 -33.72 9.67 6.31
C TYR A 623 -33.08 8.50 7.07
N GLU A 624 -32.65 7.44 6.37
CA GLU A 624 -32.05 6.25 6.99
C GLU A 624 -30.72 6.57 7.67
N ARG A 625 -29.93 7.48 7.10
CA ARG A 625 -28.69 8.00 7.70
C ARG A 625 -28.97 8.81 8.98
N GLN A 626 -29.83 9.81 8.89
CA GLN A 626 -30.16 10.67 10.04
C GLN A 626 -30.82 9.90 11.20
N ALA A 627 -31.62 8.89 10.88
CA ALA A 627 -32.25 8.01 11.87
C ALA A 627 -31.32 6.91 12.39
N VAL A 628 -30.06 6.89 11.94
CA VAL A 628 -29.05 5.88 12.30
C VAL A 628 -29.59 4.46 12.09
N ILE A 629 -30.29 4.24 10.96
CA ILE A 629 -30.77 2.90 10.60
C ILE A 629 -29.59 2.01 10.29
N ASP A 630 -29.54 0.86 10.97
CA ASP A 630 -28.51 -0.15 10.74
C ASP A 630 -28.41 -0.47 9.24
N ILE A 631 -27.20 -0.54 8.73
CA ILE A 631 -26.91 -0.69 7.30
C ILE A 631 -27.57 -1.94 6.69
N THR A 632 -27.70 -3.03 7.47
CA THR A 632 -28.36 -4.26 7.03
C THR A 632 -29.89 -4.11 6.88
N ASN A 633 -30.47 -3.08 7.48
CA ASN A 633 -31.91 -2.78 7.46
C ASN A 633 -32.27 -1.66 6.49
N ARG A 634 -31.30 -1.03 5.83
CA ARG A 634 -31.53 0.03 4.82
C ARG A 634 -32.27 -0.51 3.60
N LYS A 635 -33.14 0.31 3.05
CA LYS A 635 -34.06 -0.03 1.94
C LYS A 635 -34.14 1.05 0.87
N ALA A 636 -33.23 2.03 0.88
CA ALA A 636 -33.19 3.06 -0.14
C ALA A 636 -32.89 2.42 -1.51
N ASN A 637 -33.54 2.96 -2.55
CA ASN A 637 -33.33 2.58 -3.94
C ASN A 637 -32.44 3.63 -4.63
N ARG A 638 -32.09 3.37 -5.87
CA ARG A 638 -31.48 4.39 -6.72
C ARG A 638 -32.54 5.39 -7.20
N SER A 639 -32.12 6.65 -7.38
CA SER A 639 -32.94 7.70 -7.99
C SER A 639 -33.41 7.30 -9.40
N GLU A 640 -34.61 7.75 -9.80
CA GLU A 640 -35.10 7.57 -11.17
C GLU A 640 -34.45 8.53 -12.17
N LYS A 641 -33.88 9.63 -11.70
CA LYS A 641 -33.22 10.63 -12.54
C LYS A 641 -31.89 10.09 -13.00
N LEU A 642 -31.75 9.95 -14.33
CA LEU A 642 -30.52 9.49 -14.98
C LEU A 642 -29.65 10.67 -15.39
N VAL A 643 -28.34 10.53 -15.20
CA VAL A 643 -27.30 11.48 -15.62
C VAL A 643 -26.20 10.74 -16.38
N PRO A 644 -25.47 11.41 -17.28
CA PRO A 644 -24.40 10.75 -18.01
C PRO A 644 -23.14 10.56 -17.15
N LEU A 645 -22.59 9.36 -17.16
CA LEU A 645 -21.22 9.04 -16.71
C LEU A 645 -20.39 8.73 -17.96
N THR A 646 -19.54 9.66 -18.38
CA THR A 646 -18.67 9.49 -19.55
C THR A 646 -17.30 9.00 -19.14
N LEU A 647 -16.98 7.78 -19.54
CA LEU A 647 -15.71 7.11 -19.31
C LEU A 647 -14.80 7.31 -20.52
N THR A 648 -13.56 7.73 -20.28
CA THR A 648 -12.52 7.84 -21.31
C THR A 648 -11.38 6.91 -20.96
N THR A 649 -11.17 5.87 -21.75
CA THR A 649 -10.12 4.87 -21.54
C THR A 649 -9.08 4.92 -22.64
N VAL A 650 -7.82 5.11 -22.29
CA VAL A 650 -6.69 4.97 -23.22
C VAL A 650 -6.12 3.56 -23.08
N ILE A 651 -6.18 2.80 -24.16
CA ILE A 651 -5.57 1.48 -24.30
C ILE A 651 -4.20 1.66 -24.94
N THR A 652 -3.17 1.09 -24.32
CA THR A 652 -1.80 1.12 -24.83
C THR A 652 -1.30 -0.31 -25.09
N LEU A 653 -0.85 -0.56 -26.31
CA LEU A 653 -0.10 -1.76 -26.69
C LEU A 653 1.23 -1.36 -27.31
N SER A 654 2.34 -1.62 -26.60
CA SER A 654 3.69 -1.39 -27.14
C SER A 654 4.13 -2.55 -28.03
N LYS A 655 5.02 -2.29 -28.99
CA LYS A 655 5.53 -3.29 -29.95
C LYS A 655 6.03 -4.55 -29.28
N ASN A 656 6.78 -4.40 -28.19
CA ASN A 656 7.48 -5.49 -27.48
C ASN A 656 6.84 -5.86 -26.14
N ALA A 657 5.59 -5.42 -25.86
CA ALA A 657 4.88 -5.76 -24.63
C ALA A 657 3.96 -6.95 -24.84
N ASP A 658 3.93 -7.85 -23.86
CA ASP A 658 3.03 -9.00 -23.74
C ASP A 658 1.88 -8.73 -22.74
N GLN A 659 1.53 -7.46 -22.56
CA GLN A 659 0.43 -6.96 -21.73
C GLN A 659 -0.25 -5.75 -22.39
N LEU A 660 -1.53 -5.56 -22.05
CA LEU A 660 -2.27 -4.34 -22.33
C LEU A 660 -2.25 -3.42 -21.10
N LYS A 661 -2.08 -2.11 -21.33
CA LYS A 661 -2.20 -1.10 -20.28
C LYS A 661 -3.39 -0.21 -20.52
N PHE A 662 -4.07 0.15 -19.46
CA PHE A 662 -5.29 0.97 -19.50
C PHE A 662 -5.13 2.17 -18.58
N LYS A 663 -5.64 3.31 -19.06
CA LYS A 663 -5.82 4.51 -18.24
C LYS A 663 -7.24 5.00 -18.47
N THR A 664 -8.10 4.84 -17.46
CA THR A 664 -9.50 5.25 -17.50
C THR A 664 -9.68 6.51 -16.67
N GLY A 665 -10.33 7.52 -17.21
CA GLY A 665 -10.69 8.74 -16.50
C GLY A 665 -12.15 9.11 -16.71
N PHE A 666 -12.73 9.76 -15.69
CA PHE A 666 -14.05 10.37 -15.74
C PHE A 666 -14.20 11.49 -14.71
N ASN A 667 -15.20 12.36 -14.98
CA ASN A 667 -15.61 13.38 -14.03
C ASN A 667 -16.85 12.88 -13.28
N ASN A 668 -16.65 12.45 -12.02
CA ASN A 668 -17.76 11.97 -11.21
C ASN A 668 -18.63 13.14 -10.72
N GLN A 669 -19.92 13.11 -11.04
CA GLN A 669 -20.96 14.03 -10.55
C GLN A 669 -22.09 13.27 -9.83
N ILE A 670 -21.91 11.98 -9.61
CA ILE A 670 -22.88 11.02 -9.13
C ILE A 670 -22.57 10.68 -7.67
N LYS A 671 -23.58 10.49 -6.86
CA LYS A 671 -23.48 10.14 -5.44
C LYS A 671 -23.98 8.72 -5.19
N ASP A 672 -23.59 8.16 -4.05
CA ASP A 672 -24.13 6.90 -3.54
C ASP A 672 -24.07 5.77 -4.56
N HIS A 673 -22.88 5.59 -5.18
CA HIS A 673 -22.68 4.56 -6.20
C HIS A 673 -21.27 3.96 -6.15
N ARG A 674 -21.09 2.85 -6.84
CA ARG A 674 -19.80 2.17 -7.02
C ARG A 674 -19.57 1.87 -8.50
N VAL A 675 -18.38 2.19 -9.01
CA VAL A 675 -17.93 1.87 -10.36
C VAL A 675 -16.83 0.82 -10.32
N ARG A 676 -16.97 -0.27 -11.08
CA ARG A 676 -15.97 -1.32 -11.23
C ARG A 676 -15.59 -1.52 -12.69
N VAL A 677 -14.34 -2.00 -12.93
CA VAL A 677 -13.94 -2.56 -14.23
C VAL A 677 -13.90 -4.08 -14.13
N LEU A 678 -14.46 -4.76 -15.11
CA LEU A 678 -14.67 -6.20 -15.14
C LEU A 678 -13.77 -6.86 -16.20
N PHE A 679 -13.10 -7.95 -15.80
CA PHE A 679 -12.31 -8.80 -16.68
C PHE A 679 -12.81 -10.24 -16.58
N LYS A 680 -13.56 -10.65 -17.56
CA LYS A 680 -14.19 -11.95 -17.61
C LYS A 680 -13.17 -13.05 -17.91
N THR A 681 -12.97 -13.99 -16.99
CA THR A 681 -11.95 -15.01 -17.21
C THR A 681 -12.47 -16.29 -17.85
N ASN A 682 -13.70 -16.71 -17.53
CA ASN A 682 -14.27 -18.02 -17.91
C ASN A 682 -13.37 -19.22 -17.54
N LEU A 683 -12.43 -19.01 -16.59
CA LEU A 683 -11.50 -20.05 -16.13
C LEU A 683 -12.15 -20.91 -15.05
N LYS A 684 -11.86 -22.18 -15.05
CA LYS A 684 -12.36 -23.11 -14.01
C LYS A 684 -11.43 -23.10 -12.82
N SER A 685 -11.73 -22.23 -11.85
CA SER A 685 -10.96 -22.12 -10.62
C SER A 685 -11.87 -21.86 -9.42
N ASN A 686 -11.57 -22.51 -8.30
CA ASN A 686 -12.27 -22.27 -7.02
C ASN A 686 -11.52 -21.26 -6.15
N TYR A 687 -10.40 -20.73 -6.62
CA TYR A 687 -9.55 -19.80 -5.90
C TYR A 687 -8.93 -18.78 -6.85
N ASN A 688 -8.49 -17.69 -6.28
CA ASN A 688 -7.66 -16.67 -6.90
C ASN A 688 -6.35 -16.51 -6.13
N LEU A 689 -5.39 -15.83 -6.77
CA LEU A 689 -4.09 -15.47 -6.19
C LEU A 689 -3.98 -13.95 -6.23
N ALA A 690 -3.75 -13.33 -5.08
CA ALA A 690 -3.61 -11.87 -4.98
C ALA A 690 -2.27 -11.48 -4.36
N ASP A 691 -1.73 -10.35 -4.81
CA ASP A 691 -0.59 -9.72 -4.15
C ASP A 691 -1.01 -9.15 -2.80
N SER A 692 -0.39 -9.60 -1.74
CA SER A 692 -0.60 -9.16 -0.36
C SER A 692 0.75 -8.72 0.25
N ILE A 693 0.80 -8.54 1.56
CA ILE A 693 1.98 -8.05 2.25
C ILE A 693 3.02 -9.17 2.36
N PHE A 694 4.09 -9.07 1.60
CA PHE A 694 5.16 -10.06 1.49
C PHE A 694 4.71 -11.48 1.08
N GLU A 695 3.55 -11.61 0.43
CA GLU A 695 3.08 -12.91 -0.07
C GLU A 695 2.18 -12.78 -1.29
N THR A 696 2.07 -13.88 -2.04
CA THR A 696 0.98 -14.10 -3.00
C THR A 696 -0.03 -15.02 -2.32
N VAL A 697 -1.12 -14.42 -1.84
CA VAL A 697 -2.12 -15.13 -1.05
C VAL A 697 -3.12 -15.88 -1.93
N LYS A 698 -3.49 -17.07 -1.51
CA LYS A 698 -4.54 -17.88 -2.14
C LYS A 698 -5.86 -17.71 -1.39
N ARG A 699 -6.88 -17.20 -2.09
CA ARG A 699 -8.21 -16.95 -1.50
C ARG A 699 -9.32 -17.67 -2.28
N PRO A 700 -10.41 -18.13 -1.59
CA PRO A 700 -11.54 -18.75 -2.28
C PRO A 700 -12.30 -17.74 -3.14
N ASN A 701 -12.85 -18.19 -4.28
CA ASN A 701 -13.69 -17.39 -5.16
C ASN A 701 -15.15 -17.35 -4.72
N HIS A 702 -15.56 -18.25 -3.83
CA HIS A 702 -16.94 -18.36 -3.34
C HIS A 702 -17.03 -17.94 -1.88
N VAL A 703 -18.06 -17.17 -1.56
CA VAL A 703 -18.46 -16.88 -0.18
C VAL A 703 -19.40 -17.96 0.35
N SER A 704 -19.59 -17.98 1.66
CA SER A 704 -20.57 -18.87 2.28
C SER A 704 -22.01 -18.52 1.84
N ASP A 705 -22.81 -19.52 1.47
CA ASP A 705 -24.22 -19.35 1.11
C ASP A 705 -25.07 -18.80 2.26
N THR A 706 -24.53 -18.81 3.46
CA THR A 706 -25.19 -18.34 4.67
C THR A 706 -24.94 -16.85 4.95
N TRP A 707 -24.11 -16.18 4.17
CA TRP A 707 -23.88 -14.73 4.32
C TRP A 707 -25.11 -13.94 3.92
N LYS A 708 -25.43 -12.89 4.70
CA LYS A 708 -26.57 -12.00 4.45
C LYS A 708 -26.28 -11.01 3.32
N ASN A 709 -25.03 -10.64 3.14
CA ASN A 709 -24.57 -9.76 2.08
C ASN A 709 -23.52 -10.50 1.23
N PRO A 710 -23.91 -11.25 0.19
CA PRO A 710 -23.07 -12.23 -0.48
C PRO A 710 -22.06 -11.60 -1.43
N THR A 711 -21.40 -10.53 -1.03
CA THR A 711 -20.24 -9.94 -1.72
C THR A 711 -18.95 -10.45 -1.06
N ASN A 712 -17.89 -10.62 -1.83
CA ASN A 712 -16.60 -11.08 -1.35
C ASN A 712 -15.49 -10.07 -1.66
N PRO A 713 -15.58 -8.82 -1.17
CA PRO A 713 -14.53 -7.84 -1.35
C PRO A 713 -13.24 -8.33 -0.66
N GLN A 714 -12.14 -8.16 -1.35
CA GLN A 714 -10.81 -8.58 -0.92
C GLN A 714 -9.81 -7.46 -1.16
N HIS A 715 -8.72 -7.47 -0.40
CA HIS A 715 -7.61 -6.54 -0.56
C HIS A 715 -6.60 -7.06 -1.60
N GLN A 716 -6.01 -6.16 -2.36
CA GLN A 716 -4.85 -6.42 -3.21
C GLN A 716 -3.84 -5.28 -3.10
N GLN A 717 -2.56 -5.60 -3.32
CA GLN A 717 -1.52 -4.60 -3.51
C GLN A 717 -1.39 -4.24 -5.01
N THR A 718 -0.71 -5.04 -5.80
CA THR A 718 -0.38 -4.70 -7.19
C THR A 718 -1.10 -5.55 -8.23
N PHE A 719 -1.61 -6.73 -7.88
CA PHE A 719 -2.28 -7.61 -8.82
C PHE A 719 -3.25 -8.59 -8.19
N VAL A 720 -4.16 -9.08 -9.02
CA VAL A 720 -4.95 -10.30 -8.79
C VAL A 720 -4.87 -11.20 -10.01
N ASN A 721 -4.82 -12.51 -9.76
CA ASN A 721 -4.71 -13.55 -10.79
C ASN A 721 -5.76 -14.64 -10.59
N VAL A 722 -6.38 -15.06 -11.68
CA VAL A 722 -7.19 -16.29 -11.76
C VAL A 722 -6.56 -17.22 -12.78
N CYS A 723 -6.38 -18.48 -12.41
CA CYS A 723 -5.78 -19.48 -13.29
C CYS A 723 -6.42 -20.87 -13.13
N ASP A 724 -6.33 -21.65 -14.21
CA ASP A 724 -6.66 -23.07 -14.27
C ASP A 724 -5.43 -23.90 -14.68
N ASP A 725 -5.62 -25.18 -14.97
CA ASP A 725 -4.54 -26.10 -15.37
C ASP A 725 -3.86 -25.76 -16.72
N ASN A 726 -4.42 -24.83 -17.49
CA ASN A 726 -3.92 -24.46 -18.81
C ASN A 726 -3.31 -23.04 -18.86
N GLY A 727 -3.38 -22.29 -17.77
CA GLY A 727 -2.86 -20.92 -17.68
C GLY A 727 -3.85 -19.97 -17.04
N GLY A 728 -3.62 -18.67 -17.17
CA GLY A 728 -4.43 -17.69 -16.43
C GLY A 728 -4.32 -16.27 -16.93
N MET A 729 -5.01 -15.41 -16.20
CA MET A 729 -5.12 -13.97 -16.42
C MET A 729 -4.70 -13.24 -15.15
N THR A 730 -3.86 -12.23 -15.30
CA THR A 730 -3.44 -11.32 -14.22
C THR A 730 -3.88 -9.90 -14.53
N VAL A 731 -4.62 -9.30 -13.60
CA VAL A 731 -4.97 -7.88 -13.64
C VAL A 731 -4.05 -7.15 -12.66
N GLY A 732 -3.22 -6.26 -13.18
CA GLY A 732 -2.39 -5.35 -12.40
C GLY A 732 -3.10 -4.02 -12.16
N ASN A 733 -2.80 -3.34 -11.07
CA ASN A 733 -3.41 -2.06 -10.72
C ASN A 733 -2.40 -1.06 -10.13
N PHE A 734 -2.80 0.20 -9.99
CA PHE A 734 -2.07 1.26 -9.31
C PHE A 734 -2.99 1.95 -8.30
N GLY A 735 -2.84 1.61 -7.00
CA GLY A 735 -3.64 2.20 -5.94
C GLY A 735 -5.13 1.87 -5.97
N LEU A 736 -5.50 0.68 -6.52
CA LEU A 736 -6.86 0.15 -6.56
C LEU A 736 -6.90 -1.12 -5.70
N ASN A 737 -7.05 -0.91 -4.40
CA ASN A 737 -6.80 -1.97 -3.41
C ASN A 737 -7.99 -2.91 -3.19
N GLU A 738 -9.18 -2.64 -3.73
CA GLU A 738 -10.34 -3.54 -3.62
C GLU A 738 -10.59 -4.28 -4.94
N TYR A 739 -10.75 -5.60 -4.83
CA TYR A 739 -11.25 -6.44 -5.90
C TYR A 739 -12.27 -7.46 -5.37
N GLU A 740 -13.01 -8.07 -6.27
CA GLU A 740 -13.89 -9.19 -6.01
C GLU A 740 -13.80 -10.18 -7.18
N ILE A 741 -13.92 -11.48 -6.90
CA ILE A 741 -14.14 -12.47 -7.95
C ILE A 741 -15.63 -12.80 -8.00
N LEU A 742 -16.26 -12.50 -9.13
CA LEU A 742 -17.65 -12.84 -9.36
C LEU A 742 -17.75 -14.33 -9.72
N PRO A 743 -18.49 -15.15 -8.96
CA PRO A 743 -18.33 -16.61 -8.99
C PRO A 743 -18.89 -17.27 -10.24
N GLU A 744 -19.80 -16.64 -10.99
CA GLU A 744 -20.49 -17.28 -12.14
C GLU A 744 -19.52 -17.70 -13.24
N ASP A 745 -18.52 -16.86 -13.54
CA ASP A 745 -17.54 -17.06 -14.59
C ASP A 745 -16.12 -16.68 -14.15
N ASN A 746 -15.92 -16.52 -12.85
CA ASN A 746 -14.67 -16.07 -12.24
C ASN A 746 -14.18 -14.71 -12.79
N THR A 747 -15.11 -13.79 -13.05
CA THR A 747 -14.78 -12.43 -13.47
C THR A 747 -14.02 -11.72 -12.37
N ILE A 748 -12.87 -11.12 -12.72
CA ILE A 748 -12.12 -10.23 -11.86
C ILE A 748 -12.78 -8.84 -11.93
N ALA A 749 -13.36 -8.38 -10.84
CA ALA A 749 -13.97 -7.06 -10.71
C ALA A 749 -13.08 -6.18 -9.84
N VAL A 750 -12.47 -5.13 -10.41
CA VAL A 750 -11.65 -4.17 -9.67
C VAL A 750 -12.47 -2.90 -9.43
N THR A 751 -12.57 -2.47 -8.19
CA THR A 751 -13.28 -1.25 -7.83
C THR A 751 -12.45 -0.03 -8.20
N LEU A 752 -13.00 0.82 -9.08
CA LEU A 752 -12.39 2.10 -9.49
C LEU A 752 -12.80 3.22 -8.54
N LEU A 753 -14.08 3.29 -8.19
CA LEU A 753 -14.63 4.35 -7.36
C LEU A 753 -15.79 3.83 -6.52
N ARG A 754 -15.83 4.21 -5.24
CA ARG A 754 -16.96 4.00 -4.34
C ARG A 754 -17.32 5.33 -3.67
N CYS A 755 -18.61 5.68 -3.66
CA CYS A 755 -19.14 6.97 -3.24
C CYS A 755 -20.21 6.78 -2.17
N VAL A 756 -19.96 7.33 -1.00
CA VAL A 756 -20.87 7.31 0.15
C VAL A 756 -20.90 8.68 0.81
N GLY A 757 -21.87 8.97 1.64
CA GLY A 757 -22.05 10.30 2.24
C GLY A 757 -21.96 10.34 3.75
N GLU A 758 -21.52 9.26 4.38
CA GLU A 758 -21.35 9.19 5.84
C GLU A 758 -20.20 8.27 6.23
N MET A 759 -19.61 8.57 7.37
CA MET A 759 -18.61 7.71 7.99
C MET A 759 -19.25 6.39 8.46
N GLY A 760 -20.39 6.49 9.14
CA GLY A 760 -21.05 5.35 9.79
C GLY A 760 -20.57 5.14 11.22
N ASP A 761 -20.57 3.88 11.67
CA ASP A 761 -20.24 3.42 13.01
C ASP A 761 -21.35 3.73 14.04
N TRP A 762 -21.02 4.25 15.22
CA TRP A 762 -21.94 4.40 16.35
C TRP A 762 -22.90 5.61 16.24
N GLY A 763 -22.79 6.42 15.18
CA GLY A 763 -23.61 7.60 14.99
C GLY A 763 -23.65 8.10 13.55
N TYR A 764 -24.39 9.17 13.30
CA TYR A 764 -24.40 9.83 12.01
C TYR A 764 -23.33 10.93 11.93
N PHE A 765 -22.32 10.70 11.12
CA PHE A 765 -21.28 11.68 10.76
C PHE A 765 -21.32 11.89 9.26
N GLY A 766 -21.82 13.03 8.81
CA GLY A 766 -21.86 13.36 7.39
C GLY A 766 -20.48 13.62 6.83
N THR A 767 -20.13 12.93 5.76
CA THR A 767 -18.84 13.01 5.07
C THR A 767 -19.02 13.24 3.56
N PRO A 768 -19.45 14.44 3.16
CA PRO A 768 -19.72 14.74 1.75
C PRO A 768 -18.53 14.55 0.81
N ASP A 769 -17.29 14.70 1.27
CA ASP A 769 -16.10 14.49 0.44
C ASP A 769 -15.89 13.01 0.08
N ALA A 770 -16.48 12.06 0.86
CA ALA A 770 -16.47 10.63 0.54
C ALA A 770 -17.35 10.27 -0.68
N GLN A 771 -18.20 11.19 -1.15
CA GLN A 771 -18.88 11.05 -2.44
C GLN A 771 -17.91 11.14 -3.64
N CYS A 772 -16.67 11.48 -3.41
CA CYS A 772 -15.62 11.50 -4.44
C CYS A 772 -16.07 12.21 -5.72
N LEU A 773 -16.61 13.44 -5.60
CA LEU A 773 -17.00 14.22 -6.78
C LEU A 773 -15.77 14.86 -7.43
N GLY A 774 -15.77 14.94 -8.78
CA GLY A 774 -14.72 15.57 -9.56
C GLY A 774 -13.97 14.63 -10.50
N GLN A 775 -12.77 15.04 -10.93
CA GLN A 775 -11.97 14.33 -11.93
C GLN A 775 -11.18 13.19 -11.27
N PHE A 776 -11.32 12.00 -11.83
CA PHE A 776 -10.54 10.82 -11.42
C PHE A 776 -9.84 10.17 -12.60
N SER A 777 -8.74 9.48 -12.32
CA SER A 777 -7.98 8.71 -13.30
C SER A 777 -7.42 7.46 -12.64
N PHE A 778 -7.54 6.31 -13.32
CA PHE A 778 -7.21 4.99 -12.83
C PHE A 778 -6.31 4.27 -13.81
N GLU A 779 -5.24 3.63 -13.32
CA GLU A 779 -4.29 2.88 -14.13
C GLU A 779 -4.31 1.41 -13.74
N TYR A 780 -4.41 0.54 -14.75
CA TYR A 780 -4.41 -0.91 -14.56
C TYR A 780 -3.89 -1.60 -15.83
N SER A 781 -3.60 -2.90 -15.74
CA SER A 781 -3.04 -3.68 -16.84
C SER A 781 -3.61 -5.08 -16.87
N LEU A 782 -3.49 -5.73 -18.04
CA LEU A 782 -3.97 -7.08 -18.27
C LEU A 782 -2.86 -7.89 -18.96
N ALA A 783 -2.49 -9.01 -18.36
CA ALA A 783 -1.49 -9.93 -18.86
C ALA A 783 -1.98 -11.39 -18.78
N PHE A 784 -1.42 -12.25 -19.63
CA PHE A 784 -1.81 -13.65 -19.73
C PHE A 784 -0.59 -14.54 -19.52
N HIS A 785 -0.81 -15.78 -19.06
CA HIS A 785 0.26 -16.75 -18.85
C HIS A 785 -0.19 -18.19 -19.12
N ASP A 786 0.75 -19.04 -19.48
CA ASP A 786 0.56 -20.48 -19.50
C ASP A 786 0.56 -21.07 -18.07
N ASN A 787 0.49 -22.39 -17.94
CA ASN A 787 0.43 -23.08 -16.64
C ASN A 787 1.78 -23.21 -15.91
N THR A 788 2.86 -22.63 -16.45
CA THR A 788 4.18 -22.68 -15.82
C THR A 788 4.31 -21.61 -14.73
N ILE A 789 5.03 -21.93 -13.66
CA ILE A 789 5.32 -20.97 -12.57
C ILE A 789 6.07 -19.76 -13.12
N ALA A 790 7.06 -19.96 -13.99
CA ALA A 790 7.84 -18.88 -14.56
C ALA A 790 6.97 -17.89 -15.38
N SER A 791 6.05 -18.41 -16.22
CA SER A 791 5.15 -17.55 -17.00
C SER A 791 4.18 -16.78 -16.10
N ARG A 792 3.65 -17.41 -15.06
CA ARG A 792 2.77 -16.77 -14.09
C ARG A 792 3.49 -15.69 -13.28
N THR A 793 4.66 -15.99 -12.72
CA THR A 793 5.43 -15.01 -11.93
C THR A 793 5.93 -13.87 -12.79
N HIS A 794 6.15 -14.09 -14.10
CA HIS A 794 6.45 -13.00 -15.04
C HIS A 794 5.31 -11.96 -15.07
N THR A 795 4.04 -12.38 -15.13
CA THR A 795 2.90 -11.43 -15.10
C THR A 795 2.80 -10.66 -13.77
N TYR A 796 3.19 -11.31 -12.65
CA TYR A 796 3.27 -10.64 -11.34
C TYR A 796 4.38 -9.57 -11.32
N GLN A 797 5.54 -9.91 -11.86
CA GLN A 797 6.65 -8.97 -12.00
C GLN A 797 6.29 -7.80 -12.92
N GLN A 798 5.55 -8.04 -14.00
CA GLN A 798 5.02 -6.97 -14.88
C GLN A 798 4.11 -6.01 -14.11
N ALA A 799 3.15 -6.52 -13.33
CA ALA A 799 2.29 -5.68 -12.51
C ALA A 799 3.10 -4.83 -11.52
N LYS A 800 4.12 -5.40 -10.87
CA LYS A 800 5.03 -4.69 -9.97
C LYS A 800 5.89 -3.65 -10.70
N THR A 801 6.44 -3.96 -11.87
CA THR A 801 7.26 -3.02 -12.64
C THR A 801 6.43 -1.89 -13.27
N ASN A 802 5.13 -2.09 -13.49
CA ASN A 802 4.24 -1.03 -13.98
C ASN A 802 4.06 0.10 -12.97
N GLN A 803 4.35 -0.14 -11.71
CA GLN A 803 4.27 0.87 -10.64
C GLN A 803 5.27 2.02 -10.85
N VAL A 804 6.42 1.78 -11.48
CA VAL A 804 7.51 2.75 -11.60
C VAL A 804 8.09 2.73 -13.01
N SER A 805 8.12 3.89 -13.67
CA SER A 805 8.76 4.07 -14.97
C SER A 805 10.27 4.20 -14.84
N VAL A 806 11.03 3.90 -15.90
CA VAL A 806 12.47 4.20 -16.00
C VAL A 806 12.67 5.69 -15.77
N GLN A 807 13.62 6.06 -14.90
CA GLN A 807 13.98 7.44 -14.63
C GLN A 807 14.88 7.99 -15.73
N SER A 808 14.85 9.30 -15.98
CA SER A 808 15.70 9.90 -17.01
C SER A 808 16.22 11.25 -16.58
N VAL A 809 17.46 11.53 -16.95
CA VAL A 809 18.10 12.84 -16.71
C VAL A 809 19.03 13.16 -17.86
N GLN A 810 19.02 14.42 -18.31
CA GLN A 810 19.97 14.95 -19.25
C GLN A 810 21.26 15.35 -18.54
N THR A 811 22.41 15.21 -19.22
CA THR A 811 23.70 15.66 -18.73
C THR A 811 24.51 16.27 -19.87
N ASP A 812 25.64 16.87 -19.53
CA ASP A 812 26.64 17.36 -20.50
C ASP A 812 27.64 16.27 -20.93
N ILE A 813 28.44 16.56 -21.92
CA ILE A 813 29.57 15.74 -22.31
C ILE A 813 30.72 16.02 -21.33
N HIS A 814 31.10 15.02 -20.52
CA HIS A 814 32.15 15.15 -19.50
C HIS A 814 32.83 13.82 -19.18
N ASN A 815 33.98 13.91 -18.53
CA ASN A 815 34.64 12.73 -17.96
C ASN A 815 33.97 12.32 -16.64
N GLY A 816 33.81 11.03 -16.44
CA GLY A 816 33.22 10.47 -15.21
C GLY A 816 33.97 9.20 -14.78
N ILE A 817 33.71 8.76 -13.56
CA ILE A 817 34.30 7.56 -12.96
C ILE A 817 33.51 6.27 -13.24
N LYS A 818 32.21 6.41 -13.60
CA LYS A 818 31.31 5.29 -13.90
C LYS A 818 31.20 5.11 -15.41
N LYS A 819 31.00 3.86 -15.86
CA LYS A 819 30.76 3.54 -17.26
C LYS A 819 29.39 4.03 -17.71
N CYS A 820 29.23 4.31 -19.01
CA CYS A 820 27.97 4.73 -19.63
C CYS A 820 26.82 3.76 -19.42
N ASP A 821 27.09 2.48 -19.58
CA ASP A 821 26.10 1.41 -19.40
C ASP A 821 26.60 0.48 -18.31
N THR A 822 25.80 0.30 -17.26
CA THR A 822 26.18 -0.55 -16.12
C THR A 822 24.95 -1.08 -15.41
N THR A 823 25.07 -2.31 -14.89
CA THR A 823 24.15 -2.87 -13.91
C THR A 823 24.78 -2.69 -12.52
N PHE A 824 24.10 -1.97 -11.63
CA PHE A 824 24.59 -1.70 -10.27
C PHE A 824 24.74 -2.99 -9.46
N LEU A 825 23.71 -3.85 -9.52
CA LEU A 825 23.77 -5.23 -9.03
C LEU A 825 23.03 -6.16 -10.01
N THR A 826 23.58 -7.32 -10.27
CA THR A 826 22.86 -8.35 -11.03
C THR A 826 21.89 -9.07 -10.11
N LEU A 827 20.67 -9.27 -10.57
CA LEU A 827 19.67 -10.04 -9.88
C LEU A 827 18.90 -10.87 -10.89
N LYS A 828 18.99 -12.20 -10.77
CA LYS A 828 18.23 -13.15 -11.54
C LYS A 828 17.49 -14.06 -10.60
N ALA A 829 16.19 -13.93 -10.58
CA ALA A 829 15.30 -14.74 -9.77
C ALA A 829 13.87 -14.63 -10.32
N ASP A 830 13.35 -15.74 -10.82
CA ASP A 830 12.04 -15.76 -11.47
C ASP A 830 10.89 -15.52 -10.51
N SER A 831 11.09 -15.73 -9.21
CA SER A 831 10.06 -15.64 -8.18
C SER A 831 10.45 -14.83 -6.94
N PHE A 832 11.50 -14.01 -7.01
CA PHE A 832 11.88 -13.12 -5.91
C PHE A 832 11.33 -11.71 -6.15
N ALA A 833 10.43 -11.26 -5.28
CA ALA A 833 9.90 -9.91 -5.32
C ALA A 833 10.77 -8.98 -4.47
N VAL A 834 11.43 -8.03 -5.13
CA VAL A 834 12.21 -6.99 -4.44
C VAL A 834 11.26 -5.94 -3.88
N THR A 835 11.42 -5.61 -2.59
CA THR A 835 10.68 -4.55 -1.90
C THR A 835 11.53 -3.34 -1.57
N SER A 836 12.83 -3.51 -1.31
CA SER A 836 13.72 -2.39 -0.96
C SER A 836 15.14 -2.57 -1.51
N LEU A 837 15.70 -1.47 -1.99
CA LEU A 837 17.15 -1.25 -2.16
C LEU A 837 17.51 0.09 -1.54
N LYS A 838 18.24 0.08 -0.42
CA LYS A 838 18.60 1.29 0.33
C LYS A 838 19.95 1.15 1.04
N GLN A 839 20.47 2.22 1.61
CA GLN A 839 21.56 2.13 2.58
C GLN A 839 21.03 1.71 3.97
N ALA A 840 21.85 0.98 4.74
CA ALA A 840 21.49 0.58 6.09
C ALA A 840 21.36 1.79 7.04
N GLU A 841 20.38 1.78 7.95
CA GLU A 841 20.07 2.93 8.84
C GLU A 841 21.19 3.27 9.85
N THR A 842 21.83 2.26 10.40
CA THR A 842 22.72 2.42 11.56
C THR A 842 24.15 1.95 11.33
N SER A 843 24.49 1.49 10.11
CA SER A 843 25.77 0.84 9.83
C SER A 843 26.13 0.93 8.37
N ASP A 844 27.41 0.71 8.05
CA ASP A 844 27.87 0.68 6.67
C ASP A 844 27.23 -0.47 5.88
N GLY A 845 26.98 -0.25 4.59
CA GLY A 845 26.47 -1.20 3.63
C GLY A 845 25.04 -0.90 3.14
N ASN A 846 24.66 -1.64 2.11
CA ASN A 846 23.37 -1.52 1.45
C ASN A 846 22.44 -2.68 1.87
N ILE A 847 21.16 -2.43 1.86
CA ILE A 847 20.10 -3.40 2.10
C ILE A 847 19.40 -3.72 0.78
N LEU A 848 19.27 -5.00 0.49
CA LEU A 848 18.34 -5.52 -0.52
C LEU A 848 17.35 -6.44 0.20
N ARG A 849 16.06 -6.08 0.18
CA ARG A 849 14.99 -6.89 0.75
C ARG A 849 14.04 -7.36 -0.32
N GLY A 850 13.47 -8.52 -0.09
CA GLY A 850 12.42 -9.07 -0.92
C GLY A 850 11.88 -10.37 -0.34
N TYR A 851 10.99 -11.01 -1.08
CA TYR A 851 10.34 -12.24 -0.65
C TYR A 851 10.11 -13.21 -1.82
N ASN A 852 9.87 -14.46 -1.51
CA ASN A 852 9.51 -15.48 -2.49
C ASN A 852 8.02 -15.37 -2.85
N LEU A 853 7.71 -15.07 -4.11
CA LEU A 853 6.35 -14.95 -4.67
C LEU A 853 5.57 -16.27 -4.70
N THR A 854 6.23 -17.39 -4.40
CA THR A 854 5.66 -18.73 -4.63
C THR A 854 5.71 -19.61 -3.39
N ASN A 855 4.91 -20.66 -3.43
CA ASN A 855 4.93 -21.73 -2.41
C ASN A 855 5.96 -22.83 -2.72
N ASN A 856 6.98 -22.53 -3.55
CA ASN A 856 8.07 -23.43 -3.86
C ASN A 856 9.41 -22.81 -3.45
N GLU A 857 10.41 -23.63 -3.18
CA GLU A 857 11.79 -23.16 -3.00
C GLU A 857 12.23 -22.42 -4.27
N THR A 858 12.85 -21.26 -4.14
CA THR A 858 13.41 -20.48 -5.25
C THR A 858 14.90 -20.22 -5.07
N LYS A 859 15.60 -20.11 -6.19
CA LYS A 859 17.03 -19.81 -6.22
C LYS A 859 17.27 -18.39 -6.74
N ILE A 860 18.12 -17.65 -6.04
CA ILE A 860 18.61 -16.33 -6.47
C ILE A 860 20.02 -16.47 -7.00
N ASP A 861 20.28 -15.82 -8.15
CA ASP A 861 21.63 -15.57 -8.65
C ASP A 861 21.87 -14.04 -8.66
N SER A 862 22.82 -13.60 -7.86
CA SER A 862 23.11 -12.16 -7.71
C SER A 862 24.58 -11.91 -7.42
N SER A 863 25.08 -10.81 -7.95
CA SER A 863 26.47 -10.35 -7.70
C SER A 863 26.74 -10.06 -6.22
N ILE A 864 25.70 -9.75 -5.43
CA ILE A 864 25.86 -9.41 -4.01
C ILE A 864 26.18 -10.63 -3.14
N LEU A 865 25.80 -11.83 -3.54
CA LEU A 865 25.87 -13.04 -2.70
C LEU A 865 27.28 -13.40 -2.20
N LYS A 866 28.31 -12.92 -2.89
CA LYS A 866 29.72 -13.13 -2.49
C LYS A 866 30.13 -12.30 -1.28
N GLN A 867 29.41 -11.21 -1.01
CA GLN A 867 29.75 -10.21 0.01
C GLN A 867 28.58 -9.95 0.95
N ALA A 868 27.42 -10.58 0.71
CA ALA A 868 26.24 -10.37 1.50
C ALA A 868 26.20 -11.25 2.75
N LYS A 869 25.64 -10.71 3.81
CA LYS A 869 25.09 -11.44 4.94
C LYS A 869 23.59 -11.17 5.05
N THR A 870 22.89 -12.05 5.74
CA THR A 870 21.47 -11.83 6.03
C THR A 870 21.27 -11.12 7.34
N VAL A 871 20.28 -10.24 7.37
CA VAL A 871 19.87 -9.45 8.54
C VAL A 871 18.36 -9.54 8.75
N ASN A 872 17.89 -9.21 9.94
CA ASN A 872 16.48 -9.08 10.28
C ASN A 872 15.92 -7.71 9.87
N PHE A 873 14.68 -7.38 10.23
CA PHE A 873 14.07 -6.08 9.94
C PHE A 873 14.73 -4.91 10.67
N LEU A 874 15.40 -5.18 11.81
CA LEU A 874 16.16 -4.20 12.56
C LEU A 874 17.60 -4.01 12.03
N GLU A 875 17.91 -4.65 10.87
CA GLU A 875 19.23 -4.66 10.22
C GLU A 875 20.35 -5.30 11.06
N GLU A 876 19.97 -6.13 12.03
CA GLU A 876 20.85 -6.93 12.87
C GLU A 876 21.12 -8.30 12.25
N ASP A 877 22.28 -8.92 12.51
CA ASP A 877 22.67 -10.19 11.92
C ASP A 877 21.64 -11.31 12.17
N TYR A 878 21.17 -11.92 11.07
CA TYR A 878 20.19 -12.99 11.09
C TYR A 878 20.62 -14.12 10.13
N PRO A 879 21.53 -15.01 10.56
CA PRO A 879 22.17 -15.98 9.67
C PRO A 879 21.20 -17.06 9.17
N VAL A 880 21.32 -17.39 7.89
CA VAL A 880 20.56 -18.45 7.24
C VAL A 880 21.49 -19.54 6.71
N ALA A 881 20.98 -20.76 6.53
CA ALA A 881 21.78 -21.90 6.09
C ALA A 881 22.34 -21.76 4.66
N LYS A 882 21.56 -21.15 3.75
CA LYS A 882 21.94 -20.94 2.34
C LYS A 882 21.52 -19.55 1.88
N LEU A 883 22.48 -18.74 1.46
CA LEU A 883 22.22 -17.36 1.03
C LEU A 883 21.41 -17.28 -0.27
N ASN A 884 21.61 -18.21 -1.17
CA ASN A 884 21.04 -18.20 -2.52
C ASN A 884 19.74 -18.99 -2.67
N ILE A 885 19.19 -19.54 -1.60
CA ILE A 885 17.94 -20.32 -1.63
C ILE A 885 16.96 -19.69 -0.64
N LEU A 886 15.75 -19.42 -1.11
CA LEU A 886 14.61 -19.00 -0.29
C LEU A 886 13.60 -20.14 -0.21
N ASN A 887 13.09 -20.38 0.99
CA ASN A 887 11.97 -21.28 1.22
C ASN A 887 10.66 -20.65 0.67
N PRO A 888 9.56 -21.42 0.60
CA PRO A 888 8.25 -20.89 0.27
C PRO A 888 7.88 -19.67 1.14
N ALA A 889 7.38 -18.61 0.50
CA ALA A 889 6.92 -17.38 1.14
C ALA A 889 7.95 -16.72 2.11
N GLU A 890 9.23 -17.05 1.99
CA GLU A 890 10.28 -16.51 2.86
C GLU A 890 10.59 -15.05 2.52
N ILE A 891 10.61 -14.18 3.53
CA ILE A 891 11.13 -12.81 3.46
C ILE A 891 12.63 -12.86 3.75
N ARG A 892 13.43 -12.23 2.87
CA ARG A 892 14.88 -12.22 3.01
C ARG A 892 15.44 -10.81 2.87
N THR A 893 16.27 -10.43 3.83
CA THR A 893 17.02 -9.17 3.80
C THR A 893 18.51 -9.46 3.70
N TYR A 894 19.14 -8.95 2.67
CA TYR A 894 20.58 -9.01 2.46
C TYR A 894 21.22 -7.68 2.82
N LYS A 895 22.32 -7.72 3.56
CA LYS A 895 23.20 -6.57 3.79
C LYS A 895 24.52 -6.84 3.09
N PHE A 896 24.98 -5.89 2.26
CA PHE A 896 26.17 -6.03 1.43
C PHE A 896 26.88 -4.69 1.22
N SER A 897 28.16 -4.76 0.83
CA SER A 897 28.97 -3.61 0.40
C SER A 897 29.69 -3.97 -0.90
N PHE A 898 29.95 -2.99 -1.76
CA PHE A 898 30.75 -3.17 -2.98
C PHE A 898 32.11 -2.55 -2.81
#